data_f12043b7896a53a6876470fb246c37e3
#
_entry.id   f12043b7896a53a6876470fb246c37e3
#
_cell.length_a   1.000
_cell.length_b   1.000
_cell.length_c   1.000
_cell.angle_alpha   90.00
_cell.angle_beta   90.00
_cell.angle_gamma   90.00
#
_symmetry.space_group_name_H-M   'P 1'
#
loop_
_entity.id
_entity.type
_entity.pdbx_description
1 polymer ?
#
loop_
_entity_poly.entity_id
_entity_poly.type
_entity_poly.pdbx_seq_one_letter_code
_entity_poly.pdbx_strand_id
1 'polypeptide(L)'
;MHPVWAALLLLAMCAGRISTNPFTLRLAAVLDDPMECSRGERLAITLAKEGINRVSNLSVMGKVEVDIFELLRDSEYETGDTMCQIISKGVLAVLGPSASPASDTIISNICGEKEVPYVRVAPEDLLRARFPRFSPLDLRPTNAHVSLAVVDLLSFFNSTSACLLCARADCLMNLEQLLRQFLISKETLTVRVLDDSQDPMPVLKEIRNYQTDTIIVDANATVSLLILERASELGMLSVYYTYIFTTMEFSLLQLDDILVERWVNILGFSVLNHSHPYFPDLLLSLNRSWQENCDHAPFTGVPLSPALLYDAMHVVVSAVRELNRSQSVGATQLTCQSPKIWEHGTSLMNYLRMVELEGLTGHIEFNSKGHRFNYSLRVMQSSSEGLRQVGEWHSEHGLSMESNINLLIMAGTIFNTTLTITTILENPYVMLRPEHQALEGNERYEGFCVDMLRELAELLHFSYRLRLVADGVYGVPGANGTWTGMVGELISRKADLAVAGLTITSEREKVIDFSKPFMTLGISIMYTAHMTRRPGYWSFLDPFSPGVWLFMLLAYLIVSCVLFLVARLTPYEWCSTEPCLRGRCKLVLNQYTLGNSLWFPVGGFMQQGSAITPHALSTRCLSAVWWFFTLIIVSSYTANLAAFLTVHRMEVPIESVDDLADQTTIEYGTMQGGSTMTFFQNSQYQTYQRMWNFMHAKQTSVFVKSTEEGIDRVLNSNYAYLLESTMNEYYRQRNCNLTQIGGLLDTKGYGIGMPLGKTCKTTLWGKSPSIQQLYTAMVMHINVKRVRLGFNLIACHRHCSF
;
A
#
# COMPACT_ATOMS: atom_id res chain seq x y z
N MET A 1 49.14 73.45 53.65
CA MET A 1 49.54 72.27 52.76
C MET A 1 49.05 71.03 53.37
N HIS A 2 48.21 70.28 52.62
CA HIS A 2 48.01 68.88 52.62
C HIS A 2 46.71 68.15 53.03
N PRO A 3 45.57 68.49 52.42
CA PRO A 3 44.56 67.52 52.29
C PRO A 3 44.54 66.79 50.89
N VAL A 4 45.24 67.38 49.91
CA VAL A 4 45.17 66.87 48.50
C VAL A 4 46.05 65.60 48.31
N TRP A 5 47.16 65.49 49.03
CA TRP A 5 48.05 64.32 48.95
C TRP A 5 47.48 63.06 49.63
N ALA A 6 46.73 63.26 50.67
CA ALA A 6 46.03 62.12 51.33
C ALA A 6 44.92 61.52 50.46
N ALA A 7 44.19 62.39 49.71
CA ALA A 7 43.14 61.94 48.80
C ALA A 7 43.74 61.23 47.54
N LEU A 8 44.89 61.74 47.07
CA LEU A 8 45.60 61.09 45.96
C LEU A 8 46.21 59.71 46.35
N LEU A 9 46.72 59.57 47.59
CA LEU A 9 47.21 58.31 48.11
C LEU A 9 46.05 57.33 48.39
N LEU A 10 44.90 57.73 48.82
CA LEU A 10 43.71 56.90 48.93
C LEU A 10 43.15 56.53 47.59
N LEU A 11 43.17 57.41 46.59
CA LEU A 11 42.83 57.08 45.22
C LEU A 11 43.83 56.10 44.57
N ALA A 12 45.15 56.34 44.87
CA ALA A 12 46.16 55.36 44.39
C ALA A 12 46.13 54.04 45.11
N MET A 13 45.70 53.97 46.38
CA MET A 13 45.46 52.70 47.08
C MET A 13 44.17 52.03 46.68
N CYS A 14 43.16 52.69 46.23
CA CYS A 14 41.96 52.15 45.63
C CYS A 14 42.16 51.75 44.16
N ALA A 15 43.12 52.39 43.45
CA ALA A 15 43.47 51.97 42.08
C ALA A 15 44.44 50.77 42.02
N GLY A 16 44.97 50.33 43.16
CA GLY A 16 45.93 49.27 43.26
C GLY A 16 45.31 48.01 43.84
N ARG A 17 44.70 47.24 42.98
CA ARG A 17 44.43 45.80 42.95
C ARG A 17 43.05 45.47 42.41
N ILE A 18 42.77 45.83 41.17
CA ILE A 18 42.03 44.92 40.32
C ILE A 18 43.05 44.01 39.65
N SER A 19 43.52 43.03 40.39
CA SER A 19 44.14 41.87 39.83
C SER A 19 43.06 41.11 39.10
N THR A 20 42.79 41.50 37.86
CA THR A 20 42.04 40.68 36.94
C THR A 20 42.92 39.48 36.59
N ASN A 21 42.95 38.48 37.45
CA ASN A 21 43.36 37.16 36.95
C ASN A 21 42.40 36.90 35.76
N PRO A 22 42.93 36.64 34.54
CA PRO A 22 42.09 36.38 33.42
C PRO A 22 41.24 35.13 33.79
N PHE A 23 39.92 35.33 33.89
CA PHE A 23 39.00 34.24 34.16
C PHE A 23 39.12 33.19 33.03
N THR A 24 39.52 31.98 33.37
CA THR A 24 39.68 30.88 32.43
C THR A 24 38.45 30.02 32.47
N LEU A 25 37.75 29.91 31.33
CA LEU A 25 36.65 28.97 31.13
C LEU A 25 37.21 27.56 30.87
N ARG A 26 37.17 26.71 31.87
CA ARG A 26 37.61 25.32 31.72
C ARG A 26 36.43 24.44 31.35
N LEU A 27 36.59 23.77 30.22
CA LEU A 27 35.65 22.76 29.71
C LEU A 27 36.39 21.41 29.61
N ALA A 28 35.68 20.32 29.70
CA ALA A 28 36.22 18.98 29.43
C ALA A 28 35.50 18.38 28.24
N ALA A 29 36.25 17.75 27.34
CA ALA A 29 35.73 16.98 26.26
C ALA A 29 36.18 15.53 26.44
N VAL A 30 35.22 14.61 26.40
CA VAL A 30 35.46 13.18 26.50
C VAL A 30 35.21 12.57 25.13
N LEU A 31 36.27 12.01 24.53
CA LEU A 31 36.22 11.41 23.19
C LEU A 31 36.44 9.90 23.34
N ASP A 32 35.64 9.12 22.65
CA ASP A 32 35.64 7.67 22.76
C ASP A 32 35.95 6.95 21.44
N ASP A 33 36.44 7.66 20.43
CA ASP A 33 36.96 7.08 19.19
C ASP A 33 38.47 7.42 18.96
N PRO A 34 39.36 6.84 19.76
CA PRO A 34 40.77 7.09 19.58
C PRO A 34 41.38 6.42 18.34
N MET A 35 40.60 5.50 17.71
CA MET A 35 41.01 4.77 16.50
C MET A 35 40.68 5.54 15.22
N GLU A 36 39.98 6.65 15.30
CA GLU A 36 39.74 7.51 14.15
C GLU A 36 41.09 8.11 13.68
N CYS A 37 41.56 7.65 12.54
CA CYS A 37 42.87 8.07 11.99
C CYS A 37 42.93 9.58 11.74
N SER A 38 41.79 10.19 11.40
CA SER A 38 41.67 11.64 11.12
C SER A 38 41.75 12.53 12.35
N ARG A 39 41.47 12.01 13.53
CA ARG A 39 41.33 12.76 14.79
C ARG A 39 40.39 13.98 14.64
N GLY A 40 39.33 13.80 13.83
CA GLY A 40 38.43 14.91 13.41
C GLY A 40 37.75 15.58 14.58
N GLU A 41 37.30 14.84 15.59
CA GLU A 41 36.68 15.37 16.79
C GLU A 41 37.61 16.32 17.58
N ARG A 42 38.86 15.89 17.80
CA ARG A 42 39.87 16.70 18.46
C ARG A 42 40.19 17.96 17.67
N LEU A 43 40.25 17.84 16.34
CA LEU A 43 40.48 18.96 15.44
C LEU A 43 39.33 19.96 15.50
N ALA A 44 38.08 19.51 15.47
CA ALA A 44 36.90 20.37 15.56
C ALA A 44 36.88 21.18 16.87
N ILE A 45 37.13 20.55 18.00
CA ILE A 45 37.22 21.22 19.32
C ILE A 45 38.35 22.26 19.32
N THR A 46 39.51 21.91 18.73
CA THR A 46 40.65 22.84 18.68
C THR A 46 40.34 24.06 17.83
N LEU A 47 39.73 23.85 16.65
CA LEU A 47 39.29 24.95 15.76
C LEU A 47 38.24 25.82 16.41
N ALA A 48 37.23 25.24 17.09
CA ALA A 48 36.21 25.98 17.81
C ALA A 48 36.83 26.85 18.92
N LYS A 49 37.73 26.26 19.73
CA LYS A 49 38.46 26.96 20.79
C LYS A 49 39.27 28.15 20.23
N GLU A 50 40.00 27.93 19.13
CA GLU A 50 40.81 29.01 18.51
C GLU A 50 39.89 30.11 17.95
N GLY A 51 38.79 29.73 17.24
CA GLY A 51 37.82 30.66 16.70
C GLY A 51 37.21 31.54 17.80
N ILE A 52 36.73 30.93 18.89
CA ILE A 52 36.15 31.61 20.04
C ILE A 52 37.18 32.55 20.68
N ASN A 53 38.40 32.11 20.90
CA ASN A 53 39.46 32.94 21.53
C ASN A 53 39.95 34.09 20.64
N ARG A 54 39.85 33.96 19.31
CA ARG A 54 40.14 35.07 18.37
C ARG A 54 39.07 36.15 18.36
N VAL A 55 37.81 35.76 18.45
CA VAL A 55 36.68 36.70 18.39
C VAL A 55 36.42 37.41 19.74
N SER A 56 36.75 36.75 20.85
CA SER A 56 36.54 37.32 22.17
C SER A 56 37.56 38.45 22.44
N ASN A 57 37.09 39.71 22.53
CA ASN A 57 37.87 40.76 23.10
C ASN A 57 38.27 40.37 24.52
N LEU A 58 39.55 40.16 24.76
CA LEU A 58 40.15 39.58 25.97
C LEU A 58 39.82 40.31 27.30
N SER A 59 39.17 41.46 27.25
CA SER A 59 38.89 42.26 28.44
C SER A 59 37.59 41.93 29.17
N VAL A 60 36.67 41.19 28.57
CA VAL A 60 35.32 40.93 29.13
C VAL A 60 35.04 39.44 29.32
N MET A 61 35.70 38.57 28.52
CA MET A 61 35.57 37.11 28.61
C MET A 61 36.93 36.47 28.83
N GLY A 62 37.01 35.62 29.81
CA GLY A 62 38.19 34.79 30.05
C GLY A 62 38.55 33.94 28.85
N LYS A 63 39.79 33.46 28.80
CA LYS A 63 40.25 32.51 27.80
C LYS A 63 39.57 31.17 27.97
N VAL A 64 39.07 30.59 26.87
CA VAL A 64 38.50 29.23 26.85
C VAL A 64 39.64 28.19 26.79
N GLU A 65 39.66 27.32 27.76
CA GLU A 65 40.56 26.15 27.82
C GLU A 65 39.72 24.88 27.83
N VAL A 66 40.10 23.91 26.98
CA VAL A 66 39.42 22.62 26.88
C VAL A 66 40.44 21.53 27.18
N ASP A 67 40.15 20.71 28.15
CA ASP A 67 40.88 19.51 28.48
C ASP A 67 40.26 18.34 27.69
N ILE A 68 41.01 17.69 26.81
CA ILE A 68 40.53 16.59 25.98
C ILE A 68 41.00 15.27 26.61
N PHE A 69 40.07 14.38 26.88
CA PHE A 69 40.25 13.05 27.41
C PHE A 69 39.80 12.04 26.36
N GLU A 70 40.68 11.14 25.97
CA GLU A 70 40.43 10.07 25.04
C GLU A 70 40.20 8.77 25.82
N LEU A 71 39.08 8.09 25.57
CA LEU A 71 38.72 6.81 26.21
C LEU A 71 38.96 5.65 25.24
N LEU A 72 39.35 4.52 25.80
CA LEU A 72 39.32 3.27 25.05
C LEU A 72 37.88 2.83 24.86
N ARG A 73 37.55 2.29 23.70
CA ARG A 73 36.17 1.82 23.39
C ARG A 73 35.72 0.82 24.45
N ASP A 74 34.47 0.98 24.92
CA ASP A 74 33.73 0.07 25.77
C ASP A 74 34.27 -0.17 27.20
N SER A 75 35.15 0.68 27.69
CA SER A 75 35.64 0.60 29.07
C SER A 75 34.84 1.47 30.03
N GLU A 76 33.78 0.92 30.61
CA GLU A 76 32.96 1.62 31.62
C GLU A 76 33.73 2.06 32.86
N TYR A 77 34.71 1.25 33.29
CA TYR A 77 35.53 1.57 34.43
C TYR A 77 36.49 2.76 34.17
N GLU A 78 37.08 2.79 32.99
CA GLU A 78 37.97 3.89 32.58
C GLU A 78 37.21 5.21 32.48
N THR A 79 35.99 5.16 31.95
CA THR A 79 35.09 6.30 31.87
C THR A 79 34.78 6.88 33.25
N GLY A 80 34.48 6.02 34.23
CA GLY A 80 34.19 6.43 35.60
C GLY A 80 35.40 7.07 36.28
N ASP A 81 36.61 6.50 36.12
CA ASP A 81 37.86 7.06 36.67
C ASP A 81 38.22 8.41 36.00
N THR A 82 38.13 8.47 34.69
CA THR A 82 38.34 9.71 33.92
C THR A 82 37.39 10.81 34.35
N MET A 83 36.10 10.52 34.55
CA MET A 83 35.15 11.50 35.03
C MET A 83 35.45 12.02 36.41
N CYS A 84 35.93 11.15 37.32
CA CYS A 84 36.33 11.60 38.65
C CYS A 84 37.57 12.49 38.59
N GLN A 85 38.50 12.26 37.67
CA GLN A 85 39.66 13.15 37.42
C GLN A 85 39.23 14.51 36.84
N ILE A 86 38.27 14.48 35.87
CA ILE A 86 37.71 15.70 35.26
C ILE A 86 37.06 16.60 36.32
N ILE A 87 36.18 16.05 37.13
CA ILE A 87 35.46 16.79 38.18
C ILE A 87 36.43 17.38 39.22
N SER A 88 37.50 16.64 39.55
CA SER A 88 38.51 17.11 40.51
C SER A 88 39.31 18.35 40.02
N LYS A 89 39.44 18.51 38.71
CA LYS A 89 40.10 19.68 38.11
C LYS A 89 39.24 20.93 38.15
N GLY A 90 37.95 20.80 38.38
CA GLY A 90 36.99 21.87 38.32
C GLY A 90 36.70 22.32 36.88
N VAL A 91 35.59 21.81 36.33
CA VAL A 91 35.12 22.14 34.97
C VAL A 91 33.72 22.75 35.01
N LEU A 92 33.39 23.60 34.04
CA LEU A 92 32.09 24.26 33.91
C LEU A 92 31.06 23.38 33.20
N ALA A 93 31.51 22.60 32.21
CA ALA A 93 30.66 21.66 31.48
C ALA A 93 31.52 20.54 30.89
N VAL A 94 30.86 19.41 30.63
CA VAL A 94 31.45 18.26 29.97
C VAL A 94 30.80 18.09 28.62
N LEU A 95 31.59 17.76 27.57
CA LEU A 95 31.16 17.53 26.19
C LEU A 95 31.46 16.09 25.78
N GLY A 96 30.63 15.48 24.96
CA GLY A 96 30.83 14.10 24.45
C GLY A 96 30.18 13.06 25.34
N PRO A 97 30.41 11.77 25.17
CA PRO A 97 31.13 11.13 24.10
C PRO A 97 30.39 11.13 22.76
N SER A 98 30.99 10.61 21.72
CA SER A 98 30.41 10.62 20.38
C SER A 98 29.89 9.25 19.90
N ALA A 99 30.48 8.15 20.38
CA ALA A 99 30.23 6.82 19.84
C ALA A 99 29.63 5.81 20.83
N SER A 100 30.08 5.81 22.12
CA SER A 100 29.70 4.77 23.08
C SER A 100 28.51 5.15 23.96
N PRO A 101 27.36 4.45 23.85
CA PRO A 101 26.21 4.65 24.74
C PRO A 101 26.49 4.28 26.20
N ALA A 102 27.41 3.35 26.43
CA ALA A 102 27.80 2.93 27.77
C ALA A 102 28.53 4.06 28.51
N SER A 103 29.53 4.68 27.87
CA SER A 103 30.24 5.83 28.39
C SER A 103 29.32 7.03 28.61
N ASP A 104 28.40 7.30 27.69
CA ASP A 104 27.36 8.33 27.82
C ASP A 104 26.55 8.20 29.13
N THR A 105 26.10 6.97 29.41
CA THR A 105 25.30 6.68 30.61
C THR A 105 26.06 6.98 31.90
N ILE A 106 27.34 6.61 31.97
CA ILE A 106 28.18 6.83 33.14
C ILE A 106 28.43 8.32 33.32
N ILE A 107 28.79 9.02 32.26
CA ILE A 107 29.00 10.46 32.28
C ILE A 107 27.73 11.21 32.71
N SER A 108 26.60 10.82 32.14
CA SER A 108 25.29 11.40 32.49
C SER A 108 24.95 11.21 33.98
N ASN A 109 25.20 10.02 34.53
CA ASN A 109 24.93 9.74 35.93
C ASN A 109 25.82 10.53 36.88
N ILE A 110 27.14 10.58 36.60
CA ILE A 110 28.09 11.31 37.43
C ILE A 110 27.84 12.82 37.34
N CYS A 111 27.65 13.33 36.14
CA CYS A 111 27.34 14.75 35.93
C CYS A 111 26.00 15.13 36.58
N GLY A 112 24.99 14.26 36.51
CA GLY A 112 23.69 14.45 37.15
C GLY A 112 23.77 14.46 38.68
N GLU A 113 24.61 13.61 39.28
CA GLU A 113 24.84 13.59 40.73
C GLU A 113 25.55 14.84 41.23
N LYS A 114 26.52 15.36 40.46
CA LYS A 114 27.30 16.53 40.83
C LYS A 114 26.74 17.87 40.35
N GLU A 115 25.63 17.81 39.61
CA GLU A 115 24.99 18.95 38.93
C GLU A 115 25.93 19.71 38.00
N VAL A 116 26.81 19.01 37.32
CA VAL A 116 27.69 19.56 36.29
C VAL A 116 26.99 19.46 34.93
N PRO A 117 26.80 20.56 34.19
CA PRO A 117 26.18 20.49 32.87
C PRO A 117 26.91 19.57 31.91
N TYR A 118 26.12 18.73 31.23
CA TYR A 118 26.61 17.76 30.29
C TYR A 118 25.93 17.95 28.94
N VAL A 119 26.71 18.16 27.89
CA VAL A 119 26.22 18.28 26.50
C VAL A 119 26.51 16.97 25.79
N ARG A 120 25.45 16.25 25.48
CA ARG A 120 25.51 14.95 24.84
C ARG A 120 25.58 15.08 23.32
N VAL A 121 26.47 14.34 22.69
CA VAL A 121 26.67 14.24 21.24
C VAL A 121 26.39 12.82 20.74
N ALA A 122 26.50 11.83 21.63
CA ALA A 122 26.21 10.43 21.31
C ALA A 122 24.78 10.17 20.86
N PRO A 123 24.52 9.09 20.10
CA PRO A 123 23.19 8.60 19.82
C PRO A 123 22.41 8.31 21.11
N GLU A 124 21.10 8.46 21.05
CA GLU A 124 20.21 8.20 22.18
C GLU A 124 20.13 6.71 22.51
N ASP A 125 20.43 6.33 23.76
CA ASP A 125 20.22 4.99 24.27
C ASP A 125 18.86 4.87 24.96
N LEU A 126 17.90 4.19 24.31
CA LEU A 126 16.53 4.01 24.79
C LEU A 126 16.41 2.91 25.85
N LEU A 127 17.41 2.04 25.98
CA LEU A 127 17.34 0.87 26.86
C LEU A 127 17.78 1.15 28.30
N ARG A 128 18.48 2.25 28.54
CA ARG A 128 19.07 2.55 29.86
C ARG A 128 18.26 3.58 30.64
N ALA A 129 18.07 3.32 31.92
CA ALA A 129 17.37 4.24 32.82
C ALA A 129 18.13 5.56 32.98
N ARG A 130 17.43 6.68 32.78
CA ARG A 130 17.96 8.03 32.95
C ARG A 130 17.75 8.55 34.36
N PHE A 131 18.72 9.32 34.85
CA PHE A 131 18.57 10.02 36.13
C PHE A 131 17.61 11.22 35.96
N PRO A 132 16.46 11.25 36.66
CA PRO A 132 15.41 12.25 36.39
C PRO A 132 15.74 13.65 36.91
N ARG A 133 16.75 13.83 37.75
CA ARG A 133 17.04 15.11 38.42
C ARG A 133 17.78 16.14 37.55
N PHE A 134 18.69 15.69 36.69
CA PHE A 134 19.52 16.57 35.90
C PHE A 134 19.72 15.96 34.51
N SER A 135 18.85 16.34 33.56
CA SER A 135 18.91 15.81 32.20
C SER A 135 20.08 16.38 31.43
N PRO A 136 20.83 15.59 30.66
CA PRO A 136 21.82 16.10 29.73
C PRO A 136 21.16 17.00 28.68
N LEU A 137 21.97 17.85 28.06
CA LEU A 137 21.56 18.66 26.92
C LEU A 137 21.85 17.86 25.64
N ASP A 138 20.80 17.44 24.92
CA ASP A 138 20.96 16.61 23.72
C ASP A 138 21.06 17.50 22.48
N LEU A 139 22.26 17.51 21.88
CA LEU A 139 22.52 18.30 20.68
C LEU A 139 22.19 17.54 19.39
N ARG A 140 22.22 16.21 19.44
CA ARG A 140 21.88 15.37 18.30
C ARG A 140 20.37 15.33 18.05
N PRO A 141 19.91 15.34 16.77
CA PRO A 141 18.51 15.09 16.45
C PRO A 141 18.00 13.77 17.04
N THR A 142 16.76 13.76 17.52
CA THR A 142 16.18 12.57 18.17
C THR A 142 15.86 11.47 17.15
N ASN A 143 16.02 10.22 17.54
CA ASN A 143 15.65 9.07 16.70
C ASN A 143 14.17 9.09 16.32
N ALA A 144 13.30 9.61 17.20
CA ALA A 144 11.87 9.75 16.91
C ALA A 144 11.61 10.69 15.71
N HIS A 145 12.35 11.79 15.59
CA HIS A 145 12.20 12.72 14.46
C HIS A 145 12.75 12.13 13.16
N VAL A 146 13.85 11.37 13.20
CA VAL A 146 14.35 10.63 12.03
C VAL A 146 13.32 9.61 11.58
N SER A 147 12.73 8.88 12.52
CA SER A 147 11.66 7.92 12.24
C SER A 147 10.44 8.58 11.56
N LEU A 148 10.01 9.76 12.04
CA LEU A 148 8.93 10.53 11.43
C LEU A 148 9.31 11.04 10.03
N ALA A 149 10.54 11.50 9.85
CA ALA A 149 11.02 11.95 8.53
C ALA A 149 11.00 10.80 7.50
N VAL A 150 11.34 9.59 7.91
CA VAL A 150 11.21 8.39 7.05
C VAL A 150 9.74 8.09 6.73
N VAL A 151 8.84 8.18 7.71
CA VAL A 151 7.39 8.00 7.50
C VAL A 151 6.84 9.00 6.49
N ASP A 152 7.20 10.27 6.63
CA ASP A 152 6.74 11.33 5.72
C ASP A 152 7.30 11.12 4.30
N LEU A 153 8.55 10.65 4.16
CA LEU A 153 9.13 10.27 2.87
C LEU A 153 8.38 9.10 2.22
N LEU A 154 8.07 8.05 2.98
CA LEU A 154 7.30 6.91 2.47
C LEU A 154 5.90 7.33 2.04
N SER A 155 5.26 8.21 2.80
CA SER A 155 3.97 8.78 2.47
C SER A 155 4.03 9.64 1.20
N PHE A 156 5.09 10.41 1.02
CA PHE A 156 5.33 11.20 -0.20
C PHE A 156 5.49 10.32 -1.44
N PHE A 157 6.24 9.21 -1.32
CA PHE A 157 6.41 8.24 -2.41
C PHE A 157 5.23 7.27 -2.57
N ASN A 158 4.22 7.35 -1.71
CA ASN A 158 3.06 6.45 -1.68
C ASN A 158 3.46 4.96 -1.63
N SER A 159 4.50 4.64 -0.87
CA SER A 159 5.03 3.28 -0.75
C SER A 159 4.13 2.46 0.16
N THR A 160 3.46 1.45 -0.39
CA THR A 160 2.55 0.54 0.34
C THR A 160 3.26 -0.67 0.93
N SER A 161 4.48 -0.94 0.49
CA SER A 161 5.33 -2.03 0.97
C SER A 161 6.76 -1.56 1.13
N ALA A 162 7.40 -1.86 2.26
CA ALA A 162 8.79 -1.53 2.52
C ALA A 162 9.51 -2.67 3.25
N CYS A 163 10.81 -2.72 3.10
CA CYS A 163 11.68 -3.60 3.88
C CYS A 163 12.63 -2.75 4.74
N LEU A 164 12.57 -2.93 6.05
CA LEU A 164 13.52 -2.34 6.98
C LEU A 164 14.70 -3.31 7.18
N LEU A 165 15.87 -2.89 6.75
CA LEU A 165 17.12 -3.61 6.87
C LEU A 165 17.96 -2.97 7.96
N CYS A 166 18.13 -3.66 9.08
CA CYS A 166 18.83 -3.20 10.27
C CYS A 166 20.19 -3.84 10.38
N ALA A 167 21.24 -3.06 10.66
CA ALA A 167 22.53 -3.61 11.03
C ALA A 167 22.49 -4.28 12.40
N ARG A 168 21.74 -3.72 13.34
CA ARG A 168 21.54 -4.22 14.71
C ARG A 168 20.07 -4.23 15.10
N ALA A 169 19.69 -5.05 16.06
CA ALA A 169 18.33 -5.15 16.57
C ALA A 169 17.81 -3.85 17.21
N ASP A 170 18.71 -2.96 17.64
CA ASP A 170 18.35 -1.67 18.27
C ASP A 170 17.57 -0.74 17.34
N CYS A 171 17.68 -0.93 16.02
CA CYS A 171 16.92 -0.18 15.03
C CYS A 171 15.40 -0.23 15.26
N LEU A 172 14.88 -1.32 15.80
CA LEU A 172 13.44 -1.47 16.07
C LEU A 172 12.95 -0.46 17.11
N MET A 173 13.81 -0.12 18.06
CA MET A 173 13.50 0.90 19.06
C MET A 173 13.76 2.31 18.54
N ASN A 174 14.82 2.49 17.78
CA ASN A 174 15.16 3.77 17.16
C ASN A 174 14.10 4.23 16.16
N LEU A 175 13.47 3.30 15.44
CA LEU A 175 12.46 3.58 14.42
C LEU A 175 11.04 3.20 14.88
N GLU A 176 10.74 3.36 16.18
CA GLU A 176 9.44 3.01 16.76
C GLU A 176 8.25 3.70 16.07
N GLN A 177 8.38 4.96 15.68
CA GLN A 177 7.29 5.70 15.04
C GLN A 177 6.98 5.14 13.64
N LEU A 178 7.99 4.71 12.90
CA LEU A 178 7.84 4.02 11.62
C LEU A 178 7.08 2.70 11.81
N LEU A 179 7.48 1.89 12.79
CA LEU A 179 6.80 0.63 13.08
C LEU A 179 5.35 0.82 13.50
N ARG A 180 5.07 1.82 14.32
CA ARG A 180 3.69 2.16 14.74
C ARG A 180 2.82 2.55 13.56
N GLN A 181 3.33 3.36 12.62
CA GLN A 181 2.60 3.79 11.44
C GLN A 181 2.17 2.61 10.58
N PHE A 182 3.09 1.68 10.28
CA PHE A 182 2.77 0.48 9.50
C PHE A 182 1.79 -0.46 10.20
N LEU A 183 1.83 -0.55 11.52
CA LEU A 183 0.86 -1.32 12.30
C LEU A 183 -0.56 -0.74 12.21
N ILE A 184 -0.69 0.57 12.07
CA ILE A 184 -1.97 1.28 11.99
C ILE A 184 -2.52 1.28 10.55
N SER A 185 -1.67 1.54 9.54
CA SER A 185 -2.07 1.75 8.15
C SER A 185 -2.43 0.47 7.40
N LYS A 186 -2.18 -0.72 7.96
CA LYS A 186 -2.31 -2.04 7.30
C LYS A 186 -1.41 -2.22 6.06
N GLU A 187 -0.39 -1.42 5.93
CA GLU A 187 0.66 -1.57 4.93
C GLU A 187 1.64 -2.68 5.35
N THR A 188 2.41 -3.20 4.41
CA THR A 188 3.32 -4.31 4.69
C THR A 188 4.73 -3.80 4.94
N LEU A 189 5.24 -3.99 6.16
CA LEU A 189 6.64 -3.76 6.51
C LEU A 189 7.31 -5.09 6.85
N THR A 190 8.31 -5.46 6.09
CA THR A 190 9.18 -6.61 6.42
C THR A 190 10.43 -6.12 7.13
N VAL A 191 10.81 -6.75 8.22
CA VAL A 191 12.01 -6.38 8.97
C VAL A 191 13.05 -7.49 8.84
N ARG A 192 14.30 -7.12 8.54
CA ARG A 192 15.46 -8.01 8.50
C ARG A 192 16.59 -7.40 9.29
N VAL A 193 17.19 -8.19 10.15
CA VAL A 193 18.34 -7.77 10.97
C VAL A 193 19.58 -8.50 10.45
N LEU A 194 20.63 -7.74 10.21
CA LEU A 194 21.95 -8.24 9.89
C LEU A 194 22.73 -8.33 11.21
N ASP A 195 23.30 -9.48 11.52
CA ASP A 195 24.34 -9.52 12.55
C ASP A 195 25.61 -8.89 12.02
N ASP A 196 26.31 -8.10 12.82
CA ASP A 196 27.48 -7.29 12.46
C ASP A 196 28.59 -8.07 11.70
N SER A 197 28.55 -9.38 11.71
CA SER A 197 29.55 -10.29 11.09
C SER A 197 29.04 -10.96 9.79
N GLN A 198 27.81 -10.71 9.34
CA GLN A 198 27.23 -11.45 8.23
C GLN A 198 27.27 -10.65 6.92
N ASP A 199 27.60 -11.37 5.83
CA ASP A 199 27.45 -10.84 4.47
C ASP A 199 25.96 -10.52 4.20
N PRO A 200 25.59 -9.31 3.79
CA PRO A 200 24.19 -8.94 3.50
C PRO A 200 23.60 -9.67 2.27
N MET A 201 24.41 -10.39 1.50
CA MET A 201 24.04 -11.06 0.26
C MET A 201 22.83 -12.01 0.37
N PRO A 202 22.70 -12.88 1.39
CA PRO A 202 21.54 -13.76 1.51
C PRO A 202 20.23 -12.99 1.72
N VAL A 203 20.27 -11.97 2.58
CA VAL A 203 19.12 -11.13 2.89
C VAL A 203 18.67 -10.31 1.68
N LEU A 204 19.61 -9.76 0.92
CA LEU A 204 19.31 -9.02 -0.30
C LEU A 204 18.68 -9.93 -1.38
N LYS A 205 19.12 -11.18 -1.50
CA LYS A 205 18.48 -12.18 -2.40
C LYS A 205 17.03 -12.45 -1.98
N GLU A 206 16.79 -12.55 -0.68
CA GLU A 206 15.44 -12.74 -0.13
C GLU A 206 14.55 -11.53 -0.45
N ILE A 207 15.00 -10.31 -0.19
CA ILE A 207 14.29 -9.05 -0.51
C ILE A 207 13.95 -8.99 -1.99
N ARG A 208 14.89 -9.36 -2.86
CA ARG A 208 14.68 -9.42 -4.31
C ARG A 208 13.58 -10.41 -4.69
N ASN A 209 13.51 -11.56 -4.04
CA ASN A 209 12.49 -12.59 -4.30
C ASN A 209 11.10 -12.15 -3.87
N TYR A 210 10.99 -11.35 -2.79
CA TYR A 210 9.72 -10.77 -2.34
C TYR A 210 9.27 -9.56 -3.16
N GLN A 211 10.09 -9.10 -4.11
CA GLN A 211 9.78 -7.94 -4.98
C GLN A 211 9.44 -6.66 -4.20
N THR A 212 10.08 -6.46 -3.05
CA THR A 212 9.94 -5.22 -2.29
C THR A 212 10.80 -4.14 -2.96
N ASP A 213 10.20 -3.03 -3.32
CA ASP A 213 10.82 -1.94 -4.07
C ASP A 213 11.46 -0.87 -3.17
N THR A 214 10.95 -0.69 -1.96
CA THR A 214 11.45 0.30 -1.01
C THR A 214 12.22 -0.35 0.12
N ILE A 215 13.50 -0.01 0.27
CA ILE A 215 14.41 -0.57 1.25
C ILE A 215 14.89 0.56 2.16
N ILE A 216 14.56 0.47 3.45
CA ILE A 216 15.02 1.38 4.49
C ILE A 216 16.22 0.73 5.15
N VAL A 217 17.36 1.42 5.18
CA VAL A 217 18.62 0.91 5.72
C VAL A 217 18.97 1.69 6.98
N ASP A 218 18.99 1.00 8.12
CA ASP A 218 19.47 1.53 9.40
C ASP A 218 20.80 0.91 9.75
N ALA A 219 21.88 1.56 9.28
CA ALA A 219 23.25 1.11 9.44
C ALA A 219 24.21 2.30 9.45
N ASN A 220 25.43 2.09 9.97
CA ASN A 220 26.50 3.06 9.85
C ASN A 220 27.01 3.18 8.40
N ALA A 221 27.82 4.18 8.11
CA ALA A 221 28.28 4.47 6.75
C ALA A 221 29.01 3.28 6.10
N THR A 222 29.84 2.55 6.85
CA THR A 222 30.62 1.41 6.35
C THR A 222 29.75 0.22 5.96
N VAL A 223 28.79 -0.15 6.81
CA VAL A 223 27.84 -1.24 6.52
C VAL A 223 26.87 -0.84 5.41
N SER A 224 26.45 0.43 5.37
CA SER A 224 25.61 0.97 4.30
C SER A 224 26.28 0.86 2.94
N LEU A 225 27.57 1.17 2.86
CA LEU A 225 28.36 1.02 1.64
C LEU A 225 28.45 -0.44 1.20
N LEU A 226 28.75 -1.37 2.13
CA LEU A 226 28.77 -2.80 1.87
C LEU A 226 27.42 -3.32 1.35
N ILE A 227 26.32 -2.87 1.91
CA ILE A 227 24.98 -3.22 1.44
C ILE A 227 24.78 -2.78 -0.02
N LEU A 228 25.18 -1.56 -0.36
CA LEU A 228 25.07 -1.04 -1.72
C LEU A 228 25.98 -1.77 -2.71
N GLU A 229 27.20 -2.10 -2.34
CA GLU A 229 28.11 -2.92 -3.15
C GLU A 229 27.48 -4.28 -3.49
N ARG A 230 26.97 -4.98 -2.47
CA ARG A 230 26.29 -6.27 -2.67
C ARG A 230 24.99 -6.16 -3.44
N ALA A 231 24.25 -5.07 -3.23
CA ALA A 231 23.05 -4.78 -4.03
C ALA A 231 23.40 -4.54 -5.51
N SER A 232 24.53 -3.87 -5.79
CA SER A 232 25.05 -3.69 -7.16
C SER A 232 25.37 -5.03 -7.84
N GLU A 233 26.04 -5.94 -7.15
CA GLU A 233 26.34 -7.29 -7.65
C GLU A 233 25.06 -8.08 -8.00
N LEU A 234 23.98 -7.87 -7.24
CA LEU A 234 22.69 -8.51 -7.48
C LEU A 234 21.84 -7.81 -8.55
N GLY A 235 22.28 -6.66 -9.08
CA GLY A 235 21.51 -5.83 -9.99
C GLY A 235 20.30 -5.17 -9.33
N MET A 236 20.35 -4.93 -8.01
CA MET A 236 19.31 -4.24 -7.25
C MET A 236 19.51 -2.72 -7.20
N LEU A 237 20.60 -2.18 -7.75
CA LEU A 237 20.77 -0.75 -7.98
C LEU A 237 20.19 -0.38 -9.34
N SER A 238 18.91 -0.18 -9.38
CA SER A 238 18.15 0.21 -10.57
C SER A 238 17.01 1.14 -10.17
N VAL A 239 16.36 1.74 -11.11
CA VAL A 239 15.23 2.67 -10.90
C VAL A 239 14.07 2.06 -10.08
N TYR A 240 14.00 0.74 -10.01
CA TYR A 240 12.95 0.04 -9.25
C TYR A 240 13.11 0.09 -7.76
N TYR A 241 14.34 0.17 -7.29
CA TYR A 241 14.64 0.11 -5.88
C TYR A 241 14.87 1.52 -5.36
N THR A 242 14.17 1.87 -4.31
CA THR A 242 14.39 3.10 -3.57
C THR A 242 15.05 2.74 -2.25
N TYR A 243 16.23 3.27 -2.02
CA TYR A 243 16.97 3.10 -0.78
C TYR A 243 16.82 4.36 0.06
N ILE A 244 16.40 4.23 1.31
CA ILE A 244 16.28 5.32 2.27
C ILE A 244 17.21 5.00 3.44
N PHE A 245 18.27 5.79 3.59
CA PHE A 245 19.22 5.66 4.68
C PHE A 245 18.82 6.53 5.85
N THR A 246 18.75 5.94 7.05
CA THR A 246 18.43 6.67 8.28
C THR A 246 19.63 7.38 8.86
N THR A 247 20.85 7.02 8.44
CA THR A 247 22.07 7.68 8.89
C THR A 247 22.08 9.15 8.49
N MET A 248 22.44 10.00 9.44
CA MET A 248 22.64 11.44 9.18
C MET A 248 24.02 11.75 8.55
N GLU A 249 24.83 10.74 8.36
CA GLU A 249 26.16 10.81 7.73
C GLU A 249 26.12 10.40 6.26
N PHE A 250 25.00 10.58 5.62
CA PHE A 250 24.79 10.22 4.22
C PHE A 250 25.82 10.85 3.28
N SER A 251 26.35 12.02 3.62
CA SER A 251 27.40 12.69 2.86
C SER A 251 28.77 11.97 2.86
N LEU A 252 28.97 11.00 3.75
CA LEU A 252 30.21 10.19 3.79
C LEU A 252 30.17 8.97 2.88
N LEU A 253 29.00 8.62 2.31
CA LEU A 253 28.88 7.50 1.39
C LEU A 253 29.49 7.88 0.04
N GLN A 254 30.64 7.28 -0.27
CA GLN A 254 31.30 7.41 -1.58
C GLN A 254 30.61 6.47 -2.57
N LEU A 255 29.69 6.99 -3.37
CA LEU A 255 28.87 6.22 -4.29
C LEU A 255 29.33 6.33 -5.75
N ASP A 256 30.34 7.16 -6.03
CA ASP A 256 30.79 7.46 -7.39
C ASP A 256 31.26 6.21 -8.16
N ASP A 257 31.93 5.29 -7.46
CA ASP A 257 32.43 4.04 -8.04
C ASP A 257 31.36 2.97 -8.21
N ILE A 258 30.24 3.07 -7.47
CA ILE A 258 29.17 2.06 -7.43
C ILE A 258 28.05 2.44 -8.38
N LEU A 259 27.82 3.73 -8.61
CA LEU A 259 26.75 4.25 -9.46
C LEU A 259 27.14 4.18 -10.94
N VAL A 260 26.93 3.02 -11.56
CA VAL A 260 27.14 2.79 -12.99
C VAL A 260 25.99 3.34 -13.82
N GLU A 261 24.78 3.41 -13.25
CA GLU A 261 23.58 3.92 -13.90
C GLU A 261 23.22 5.30 -13.36
N ARG A 262 22.87 6.22 -14.26
CA ARG A 262 22.55 7.62 -13.95
C ARG A 262 21.36 7.83 -12.99
N TRP A 263 20.50 6.83 -12.80
CA TRP A 263 19.21 6.98 -12.15
C TRP A 263 18.98 5.88 -11.13
N VAL A 264 19.52 6.08 -9.94
CA VAL A 264 19.26 5.23 -8.79
C VAL A 264 18.63 6.09 -7.69
N ASN A 265 17.54 5.61 -7.08
CA ASN A 265 16.87 6.33 -6.02
C ASN A 265 17.53 6.00 -4.67
N ILE A 266 18.63 6.69 -4.37
CA ILE A 266 19.31 6.58 -3.09
C ILE A 266 19.10 7.89 -2.34
N LEU A 267 18.37 7.82 -1.23
CA LEU A 267 17.99 8.95 -0.40
C LEU A 267 18.59 8.81 0.99
N GLY A 268 18.94 9.90 1.61
CA GLY A 268 19.44 9.92 2.97
C GLY A 268 19.25 11.29 3.60
N PHE A 269 19.61 11.39 4.88
CA PHE A 269 19.45 12.61 5.65
C PHE A 269 20.78 13.28 5.96
N SER A 270 20.81 14.60 6.03
CA SER A 270 21.94 15.39 6.49
C SER A 270 21.42 16.58 7.33
N VAL A 271 22.12 16.81 8.43
CA VAL A 271 21.85 17.97 9.30
C VAL A 271 22.81 19.11 8.99
N LEU A 272 23.92 18.83 8.28
CA LEU A 272 25.01 19.76 8.06
C LEU A 272 24.61 20.99 7.26
N ASN A 273 24.96 22.16 7.74
CA ASN A 273 24.74 23.43 7.05
C ASN A 273 25.98 23.82 6.21
N HIS A 274 25.97 23.43 4.93
CA HIS A 274 27.05 23.73 4.00
C HIS A 274 27.26 25.23 3.74
N SER A 275 26.27 26.06 4.06
CA SER A 275 26.33 27.53 3.89
C SER A 275 26.97 28.23 5.07
N HIS A 276 27.31 27.51 6.15
CA HIS A 276 27.94 28.10 7.32
C HIS A 276 29.36 28.59 7.03
N PRO A 277 29.77 29.81 7.43
CA PRO A 277 31.06 30.40 7.05
C PRO A 277 32.31 29.58 7.42
N TYR A 278 32.24 28.81 8.51
CA TYR A 278 33.33 27.95 8.97
C TYR A 278 33.31 26.52 8.43
N PHE A 279 32.29 26.16 7.65
CA PHE A 279 32.19 24.83 7.06
C PHE A 279 33.36 24.49 6.11
N PRO A 280 33.76 25.39 5.19
CA PRO A 280 34.91 25.17 4.31
C PRO A 280 36.23 24.98 5.09
N ASP A 281 36.43 25.75 6.12
CA ASP A 281 37.66 25.69 6.93
C ASP A 281 37.77 24.38 7.69
N LEU A 282 36.68 23.91 8.25
CA LEU A 282 36.61 22.59 8.91
C LEU A 282 36.87 21.47 7.90
N LEU A 283 36.23 21.51 6.73
CA LEU A 283 36.40 20.52 5.69
C LEU A 283 37.86 20.46 5.18
N LEU A 284 38.49 21.63 4.92
CA LEU A 284 39.88 21.68 4.49
C LEU A 284 40.84 21.14 5.57
N SER A 285 40.58 21.45 6.83
CA SER A 285 41.40 20.99 7.94
C SER A 285 41.25 19.48 8.15
N LEU A 286 40.06 18.93 8.03
CA LEU A 286 39.79 17.50 8.06
C LEU A 286 40.46 16.78 6.89
N ASN A 287 40.31 17.27 5.66
CA ASN A 287 40.95 16.67 4.49
C ASN A 287 42.48 16.62 4.63
N ARG A 288 43.07 17.69 5.17
CA ARG A 288 44.53 17.69 5.43
C ARG A 288 44.89 16.64 6.48
N SER A 289 44.16 16.57 7.57
CA SER A 289 44.39 15.57 8.62
C SER A 289 44.25 14.14 8.11
N TRP A 290 43.25 13.87 7.23
CA TRP A 290 43.13 12.57 6.59
C TRP A 290 44.33 12.23 5.68
N GLN A 291 44.75 13.16 4.85
CA GLN A 291 45.91 12.97 3.98
C GLN A 291 47.21 12.68 4.76
N GLU A 292 47.34 13.27 5.96
CA GLU A 292 48.53 13.11 6.80
C GLU A 292 48.50 11.83 7.64
N ASN A 293 47.32 11.34 8.05
CA ASN A 293 47.20 10.32 9.08
C ASN A 293 46.50 9.03 8.63
N CYS A 294 45.82 9.02 7.46
CA CYS A 294 45.02 7.90 6.99
C CYS A 294 45.55 7.33 5.69
N ASP A 295 45.55 6.00 5.56
CA ASP A 295 46.05 5.27 4.37
C ASP A 295 45.02 5.21 3.22
N HIS A 296 43.80 5.63 3.46
CA HIS A 296 42.69 5.56 2.46
C HIS A 296 42.33 6.96 1.91
N ALA A 297 41.69 6.96 0.74
CA ALA A 297 41.24 8.18 0.09
C ALA A 297 40.38 9.07 1.02
N PRO A 298 40.57 10.41 0.97
CA PRO A 298 39.84 11.31 1.84
C PRO A 298 38.35 11.20 1.61
N PHE A 299 37.57 11.22 2.69
CA PHE A 299 36.11 11.29 2.61
C PHE A 299 35.70 12.62 1.99
N THR A 300 34.59 12.59 1.26
CA THR A 300 34.06 13.79 0.56
C THR A 300 33.24 14.72 1.45
N GLY A 301 33.03 14.39 2.73
CA GLY A 301 32.16 15.13 3.64
C GLY A 301 32.73 15.32 5.05
N VAL A 302 32.02 16.08 5.86
CA VAL A 302 32.33 16.28 7.29
C VAL A 302 31.52 15.25 8.09
N PRO A 303 32.16 14.43 8.97
CA PRO A 303 31.43 13.57 9.89
C PRO A 303 30.54 14.37 10.83
N LEU A 304 29.46 13.75 11.33
CA LEU A 304 28.49 14.43 12.17
C LEU A 304 29.07 14.79 13.56
N SER A 305 29.83 13.86 14.18
CA SER A 305 30.35 14.06 15.53
C SER A 305 31.30 15.24 15.67
N PRO A 306 32.27 15.50 14.76
CA PRO A 306 33.06 16.73 14.79
C PRO A 306 32.23 17.99 14.67
N ALA A 307 31.22 18.00 13.80
CA ALA A 307 30.35 19.18 13.64
C ALA A 307 29.52 19.45 14.90
N LEU A 308 28.97 18.42 15.54
CA LEU A 308 28.23 18.54 16.79
C LEU A 308 29.13 19.01 17.95
N LEU A 309 30.37 18.50 18.04
CA LEU A 309 31.32 18.96 19.07
C LEU A 309 31.74 20.42 18.87
N TYR A 310 31.91 20.85 17.62
CA TYR A 310 32.13 22.25 17.30
C TYR A 310 30.96 23.12 17.79
N ASP A 311 29.73 22.74 17.48
CA ASP A 311 28.53 23.47 17.90
C ASP A 311 28.33 23.41 19.42
N ALA A 312 28.61 22.30 20.08
CA ALA A 312 28.56 22.13 21.53
C ALA A 312 29.47 23.17 22.25
N MET A 313 30.66 23.41 21.71
CA MET A 313 31.56 24.43 22.22
C MET A 313 30.92 25.81 22.17
N HIS A 314 30.28 26.16 21.04
CA HIS A 314 29.65 27.46 20.87
C HIS A 314 28.42 27.62 21.76
N VAL A 315 27.61 26.55 21.93
CA VAL A 315 26.43 26.50 22.82
C VAL A 315 26.87 26.79 24.27
N VAL A 316 27.88 26.08 24.76
CA VAL A 316 28.33 26.24 26.16
C VAL A 316 28.94 27.64 26.40
N VAL A 317 29.77 28.11 25.48
CA VAL A 317 30.36 29.44 25.61
C VAL A 317 29.29 30.54 25.56
N SER A 318 28.28 30.41 24.71
CA SER A 318 27.17 31.34 24.65
C SER A 318 26.39 31.38 25.98
N ALA A 319 26.04 30.23 26.53
CA ALA A 319 25.34 30.12 27.82
C ALA A 319 26.15 30.68 28.98
N VAL A 320 27.47 30.36 29.03
CA VAL A 320 28.33 30.89 30.08
C VAL A 320 28.47 32.43 29.96
N ARG A 321 28.51 32.95 28.74
CA ARG A 321 28.53 34.41 28.50
C ARG A 321 27.30 35.09 29.08
N GLU A 322 26.12 34.53 28.84
CA GLU A 322 24.88 35.12 29.36
C GLU A 322 24.79 34.97 30.88
N LEU A 323 25.16 33.82 31.43
CA LEU A 323 25.20 33.59 32.88
C LEU A 323 26.20 34.55 33.57
N ASN A 324 27.39 34.75 32.99
CA ASN A 324 28.42 35.65 33.56
C ASN A 324 28.03 37.13 33.56
N ARG A 325 27.03 37.53 32.75
CA ARG A 325 26.43 38.86 32.80
C ARG A 325 25.62 39.10 34.07
N SER A 326 25.01 38.05 34.61
CA SER A 326 24.15 38.09 35.79
C SER A 326 24.88 37.72 37.09
N GLN A 327 25.84 36.80 37.01
CA GLN A 327 26.57 36.28 38.20
C GLN A 327 28.00 35.91 37.78
N SER A 328 28.98 36.17 38.67
CA SER A 328 30.33 35.72 38.44
C SER A 328 30.41 34.21 38.58
N VAL A 329 30.72 33.49 37.48
CA VAL A 329 30.76 32.03 37.41
C VAL A 329 32.19 31.55 37.62
N GLY A 330 32.41 30.69 38.62
CA GLY A 330 33.69 30.05 38.87
C GLY A 330 33.60 28.53 38.86
N ALA A 331 34.58 27.87 38.30
CA ALA A 331 34.69 26.40 38.39
C ALA A 331 35.07 26.02 39.82
N THR A 332 34.32 25.07 40.43
CA THR A 332 34.63 24.54 41.75
C THR A 332 35.17 23.15 41.61
N GLN A 333 36.27 22.84 42.33
CA GLN A 333 36.80 21.50 42.41
C GLN A 333 35.86 20.63 43.24
N LEU A 334 35.40 19.55 42.67
CA LEU A 334 34.52 18.55 43.30
C LEU A 334 35.24 17.21 43.36
N THR A 335 34.82 16.34 44.27
CA THR A 335 35.34 14.98 44.34
C THR A 335 34.17 14.01 44.18
N CYS A 336 34.39 12.87 43.51
CA CYS A 336 33.35 11.86 43.30
C CYS A 336 32.77 11.34 44.63
N GLN A 337 33.60 11.27 45.66
CA GLN A 337 33.20 10.72 46.97
C GLN A 337 32.45 11.71 47.85
N SER A 338 32.51 13.04 47.57
CA SER A 338 31.87 14.06 48.37
C SER A 338 30.42 14.27 47.90
N PRO A 339 29.43 14.46 48.78
CA PRO A 339 28.06 14.82 48.42
C PRO A 339 27.90 16.25 47.93
N LYS A 340 29.01 17.03 47.82
CA LYS A 340 28.97 18.41 47.38
C LYS A 340 28.63 18.50 45.89
N ILE A 341 27.65 19.34 45.59
CA ILE A 341 27.22 19.68 44.21
C ILE A 341 27.78 21.00 43.78
N TRP A 342 27.78 21.27 42.44
CA TRP A 342 28.18 22.57 41.93
C TRP A 342 27.03 23.57 42.03
N GLU A 343 27.26 24.69 42.75
CA GLU A 343 26.22 25.68 43.10
C GLU A 343 25.62 26.37 41.87
N HIS A 344 26.35 26.53 40.78
CA HIS A 344 25.89 27.18 39.56
C HIS A 344 25.42 26.22 38.46
N GLY A 345 25.43 24.90 38.73
CA GLY A 345 25.12 23.89 37.74
C GLY A 345 23.74 24.00 37.14
N THR A 346 22.72 24.06 38.02
CA THR A 346 21.32 24.23 37.62
C THR A 346 21.09 25.55 36.88
N SER A 347 21.75 26.64 37.32
CA SER A 347 21.66 27.95 36.66
C SER A 347 22.24 27.85 35.24
N LEU A 348 23.45 27.30 35.07
CA LEU A 348 24.06 27.16 33.76
C LEU A 348 23.23 26.26 32.85
N MET A 349 22.66 25.16 33.37
CA MET A 349 21.80 24.28 32.59
C MET A 349 20.54 25.02 32.08
N ASN A 350 19.95 25.91 32.89
CA ASN A 350 18.81 26.71 32.45
C ASN A 350 19.21 27.67 31.32
N TYR A 351 20.38 28.33 31.45
CA TYR A 351 20.89 29.18 30.36
C TYR A 351 21.25 28.38 29.11
N LEU A 352 21.77 27.17 29.23
CA LEU A 352 22.05 26.26 28.10
C LEU A 352 20.78 25.91 27.33
N ARG A 353 19.67 25.67 28.04
CA ARG A 353 18.36 25.41 27.39
C ARG A 353 17.75 26.61 26.69
N MET A 354 18.18 27.82 27.03
CA MET A 354 17.71 29.06 26.41
C MET A 354 18.60 29.52 25.25
N VAL A 355 19.65 28.79 24.93
CA VAL A 355 20.55 29.12 23.81
C VAL A 355 19.84 28.91 22.49
N GLU A 356 19.85 29.90 21.65
CA GLU A 356 19.41 29.90 20.27
C GLU A 356 20.57 30.39 19.40
N LEU A 357 21.03 29.54 18.46
CA LEU A 357 22.12 29.90 17.55
C LEU A 357 22.08 29.10 16.24
N GLU A 358 22.68 29.67 15.20
CA GLU A 358 22.95 28.96 13.95
C GLU A 358 24.34 28.33 13.99
N GLY A 359 24.39 27.02 13.93
CA GLY A 359 25.64 26.24 13.96
C GLY A 359 25.99 25.57 12.64
N LEU A 360 27.07 24.80 12.65
CA LEU A 360 27.44 23.92 11.54
C LEU A 360 26.39 22.83 11.25
N THR A 361 25.61 22.45 12.27
CA THR A 361 24.51 21.50 12.15
C THR A 361 23.14 22.19 11.99
N GLY A 362 23.11 23.46 11.54
CA GLY A 362 21.89 24.24 11.33
C GLY A 362 21.38 24.91 12.61
N HIS A 363 20.07 25.13 12.67
CA HIS A 363 19.44 25.81 13.81
C HIS A 363 19.50 24.97 15.08
N ILE A 364 19.90 25.58 16.18
CA ILE A 364 20.05 24.92 17.48
C ILE A 364 19.20 25.68 18.51
N GLU A 365 18.16 24.99 18.95
CA GLU A 365 17.24 25.41 19.98
C GLU A 365 16.84 24.22 20.84
N PHE A 366 16.58 24.40 22.14
CA PHE A 366 16.30 23.30 23.06
C PHE A 366 14.94 23.48 23.73
N ASN A 367 14.24 22.34 23.88
CA ASN A 367 12.99 22.30 24.61
C ASN A 367 13.23 22.27 26.13
N SER A 368 12.16 22.34 26.93
CA SER A 368 12.23 22.32 28.40
C SER A 368 12.88 21.04 28.96
N LYS A 369 12.93 19.94 28.18
CA LYS A 369 13.58 18.68 28.57
C LYS A 369 15.07 18.64 28.22
N GLY A 370 15.58 19.59 27.45
CA GLY A 370 16.95 19.64 26.98
C GLY A 370 17.21 18.90 25.67
N HIS A 371 16.16 18.48 24.95
CA HIS A 371 16.32 17.93 23.61
C HIS A 371 16.25 19.04 22.56
N ARG A 372 17.02 18.88 21.50
CA ARG A 372 17.00 19.78 20.35
C ARG A 372 15.65 19.70 19.64
N PHE A 373 15.08 20.84 19.31
CA PHE A 373 13.85 20.96 18.52
C PHE A 373 13.97 22.15 17.54
N ASN A 374 12.94 22.37 16.71
CA ASN A 374 12.92 23.46 15.72
C ASN A 374 14.11 23.43 14.76
N TYR A 375 14.46 22.25 14.27
CA TYR A 375 15.54 22.07 13.31
C TYR A 375 15.04 21.38 12.04
N SER A 376 15.83 21.45 10.99
CA SER A 376 15.53 20.81 9.72
C SER A 376 16.53 19.69 9.38
N LEU A 377 16.01 18.62 8.80
CA LEU A 377 16.77 17.53 8.18
C LEU A 377 16.72 17.72 6.67
N ARG A 378 17.86 17.89 6.04
CA ARG A 378 17.95 17.97 4.58
C ARG A 378 17.84 16.59 3.99
N VAL A 379 16.93 16.41 3.03
CA VAL A 379 16.81 15.18 2.26
C VAL A 379 17.77 15.28 1.08
N MET A 380 18.75 14.39 1.06
CA MET A 380 19.79 14.32 0.04
C MET A 380 19.54 13.15 -0.88
N GLN A 381 19.74 13.34 -2.17
CA GLN A 381 19.74 12.29 -3.17
C GLN A 381 21.14 12.15 -3.76
N SER A 382 21.61 10.92 -3.87
CA SER A 382 22.85 10.62 -4.58
C SER A 382 22.58 10.35 -6.05
N SER A 383 23.37 10.96 -6.92
CA SER A 383 23.35 10.77 -8.36
C SER A 383 24.78 10.70 -8.91
N SER A 384 24.93 10.32 -10.19
CA SER A 384 26.24 10.33 -10.87
C SER A 384 26.89 11.72 -10.99
N GLU A 385 26.15 12.80 -10.68
CA GLU A 385 26.64 14.17 -10.66
C GLU A 385 27.05 14.64 -9.26
N GLY A 386 26.90 13.76 -8.26
CA GLY A 386 27.16 14.00 -6.84
C GLY A 386 25.90 14.08 -6.00
N LEU A 387 26.07 14.57 -4.76
CA LEU A 387 24.98 14.74 -3.80
C LEU A 387 24.16 15.98 -4.08
N ARG A 388 22.83 15.82 -4.22
CA ARG A 388 21.89 16.92 -4.42
C ARG A 388 20.89 16.98 -3.27
N GLN A 389 20.60 18.16 -2.77
CA GLN A 389 19.47 18.39 -1.86
C GLN A 389 18.17 18.37 -2.67
N VAL A 390 17.21 17.55 -2.25
CA VAL A 390 15.93 17.34 -2.94
C VAL A 390 14.73 17.73 -2.11
N GLY A 391 14.94 17.95 -0.83
CA GLY A 391 13.89 18.38 0.08
C GLY A 391 14.43 18.74 1.45
N GLU A 392 13.54 19.13 2.31
CA GLU A 392 13.83 19.45 3.71
C GLU A 392 12.67 18.97 4.58
N TRP A 393 13.00 18.31 5.66
CA TRP A 393 12.04 17.89 6.66
C TRP A 393 12.23 18.75 7.91
N HIS A 394 11.18 19.38 8.38
CA HIS A 394 11.21 20.23 9.57
C HIS A 394 10.47 19.58 10.72
N SER A 395 11.00 19.71 11.93
CA SER A 395 10.43 19.03 13.11
C SER A 395 8.99 19.48 13.46
N GLU A 396 8.58 20.68 13.05
CA GLU A 396 7.23 21.22 13.29
C GLU A 396 6.31 21.18 12.06
N HIS A 397 6.86 21.34 10.87
CA HIS A 397 6.10 21.54 9.63
C HIS A 397 6.08 20.29 8.73
N GLY A 398 6.84 19.25 9.09
CA GLY A 398 6.95 18.02 8.31
C GLY A 398 7.79 18.18 7.04
N LEU A 399 7.54 17.32 6.05
CA LEU A 399 8.31 17.20 4.82
C LEU A 399 7.92 18.23 3.77
N SER A 400 8.92 18.98 3.29
CA SER A 400 8.81 19.85 2.11
C SER A 400 9.78 19.37 1.04
N MET A 401 9.25 18.89 -0.08
CA MET A 401 10.05 18.39 -1.21
C MET A 401 9.95 19.35 -2.39
N GLU A 402 11.00 19.44 -3.20
CA GLU A 402 10.94 20.20 -4.44
C GLU A 402 9.85 19.63 -5.36
N SER A 403 8.98 20.48 -5.90
CA SER A 403 7.81 20.07 -6.70
C SER A 403 8.16 19.26 -7.96
N ASN A 404 9.40 19.34 -8.44
CA ASN A 404 9.89 18.67 -9.64
C ASN A 404 10.50 17.28 -9.39
N ILE A 405 10.58 16.79 -8.16
CA ILE A 405 11.24 15.51 -7.85
C ILE A 405 10.48 14.32 -8.39
N ASN A 406 9.15 14.31 -8.30
CA ASN A 406 8.35 13.25 -8.92
C ASN A 406 8.56 13.20 -10.45
N LEU A 407 8.79 14.35 -11.07
CA LEU A 407 9.13 14.46 -12.47
C LEU A 407 10.58 14.01 -12.74
N LEU A 408 11.53 14.28 -11.88
CA LEU A 408 12.94 13.92 -12.04
C LEU A 408 13.19 12.42 -11.78
N ILE A 409 12.51 11.83 -10.82
CA ILE A 409 12.56 10.39 -10.53
C ILE A 409 11.86 9.60 -11.66
N MET A 410 10.77 10.14 -12.24
CA MET A 410 10.03 9.54 -13.36
C MET A 410 10.50 10.03 -14.74
N ALA A 411 11.10 11.21 -14.83
CA ALA A 411 11.44 11.86 -16.09
C ALA A 411 12.71 11.33 -16.76
N GLY A 412 13.39 10.41 -16.14
CA GLY A 412 14.69 9.96 -16.63
C GLY A 412 14.69 9.42 -18.06
N THR A 413 13.59 8.99 -18.68
CA THR A 413 13.71 8.32 -19.96
C THR A 413 12.46 8.15 -20.85
N ILE A 414 11.25 8.51 -20.43
CA ILE A 414 10.06 8.29 -21.27
C ILE A 414 9.69 9.51 -22.13
N PHE A 415 10.20 10.69 -21.78
CA PHE A 415 9.93 11.89 -22.56
C PHE A 415 10.44 11.76 -23.98
N ASN A 416 9.53 11.89 -24.94
CA ASN A 416 9.77 11.86 -26.40
C ASN A 416 10.07 10.49 -27.05
N THR A 417 9.81 9.35 -26.41
CA THR A 417 9.82 8.06 -27.11
C THR A 417 8.45 7.70 -27.64
N THR A 418 8.36 7.25 -28.88
CA THR A 418 7.12 6.72 -29.45
C THR A 418 7.14 5.20 -29.30
N LEU A 419 6.27 4.66 -28.46
CA LEU A 419 6.16 3.21 -28.23
C LEU A 419 5.27 2.56 -29.30
N THR A 420 5.69 1.44 -29.82
CA THR A 420 4.88 0.62 -30.72
C THR A 420 4.08 -0.39 -29.90
N ILE A 421 2.75 -0.25 -29.93
CA ILE A 421 1.84 -1.09 -29.15
C ILE A 421 1.10 -2.04 -30.09
N THR A 422 1.26 -3.34 -29.89
CA THR A 422 0.50 -4.36 -30.62
C THR A 422 -0.83 -4.62 -29.93
N THR A 423 -1.89 -4.78 -30.73
CA THR A 423 -3.24 -5.01 -30.25
C THR A 423 -4.04 -5.88 -31.19
N ILE A 424 -5.18 -6.36 -30.75
CA ILE A 424 -6.14 -7.16 -31.52
C ILE A 424 -7.52 -6.51 -31.46
N LEU A 425 -8.27 -6.57 -32.57
CA LEU A 425 -9.65 -6.08 -32.57
C LEU A 425 -10.54 -7.07 -31.84
N GLU A 426 -11.09 -6.66 -30.72
CA GLU A 426 -12.03 -7.41 -29.95
C GLU A 426 -12.92 -6.49 -29.09
N ASN A 427 -14.22 -6.65 -29.23
CA ASN A 427 -15.21 -5.91 -28.48
C ASN A 427 -15.26 -6.39 -27.02
N PRO A 428 -15.26 -5.50 -26.00
CA PRO A 428 -15.28 -4.01 -26.04
C PRO A 428 -13.90 -3.37 -25.84
N TYR A 429 -12.83 -4.11 -25.97
CA TYR A 429 -11.48 -3.65 -25.59
C TYR A 429 -10.87 -2.75 -26.62
N VAL A 430 -10.84 -3.18 -27.90
CA VAL A 430 -10.34 -2.40 -29.02
C VAL A 430 -11.26 -2.60 -30.21
N MET A 431 -11.89 -1.54 -30.65
CA MET A 431 -12.86 -1.51 -31.74
C MET A 431 -12.45 -0.46 -32.77
N LEU A 432 -12.94 -0.61 -33.99
CA LEU A 432 -12.84 0.44 -35.00
C LEU A 432 -14.01 1.41 -34.86
N ARG A 433 -13.71 2.70 -34.91
CA ARG A 433 -14.76 3.72 -34.94
C ARG A 433 -15.60 3.61 -36.24
N PRO A 434 -16.87 3.97 -36.22
CA PRO A 434 -17.70 3.98 -37.43
C PRO A 434 -17.07 4.81 -38.56
N GLU A 435 -16.38 5.90 -38.23
CA GLU A 435 -15.77 6.83 -39.15
C GLU A 435 -14.28 6.53 -39.45
N HIS A 436 -13.81 5.32 -39.15
CA HIS A 436 -12.38 4.91 -39.19
C HIS A 436 -11.73 5.12 -40.57
N GLN A 437 -12.52 5.19 -41.67
CA GLN A 437 -11.97 5.43 -43.03
C GLN A 437 -11.50 6.87 -43.21
N ALA A 438 -12.06 7.83 -42.48
CA ALA A 438 -11.69 9.25 -42.53
C ALA A 438 -10.60 9.64 -41.52
N LEU A 439 -10.27 8.76 -40.58
CA LEU A 439 -9.33 9.01 -39.50
C LEU A 439 -7.99 8.30 -39.75
N GLU A 440 -6.88 8.91 -39.33
CA GLU A 440 -5.54 8.34 -39.46
C GLU A 440 -4.94 8.02 -38.06
N GLY A 441 -4.03 7.07 -38.01
CA GLY A 441 -3.28 6.71 -36.80
C GLY A 441 -4.13 6.10 -35.71
N ASN A 442 -3.90 6.52 -34.46
CA ASN A 442 -4.53 5.96 -33.27
C ASN A 442 -6.01 6.33 -33.11
N GLU A 443 -6.45 7.41 -33.72
CA GLU A 443 -7.83 7.90 -33.63
C GLU A 443 -8.85 7.01 -34.34
N ARG A 444 -8.40 6.07 -35.16
CA ARG A 444 -9.22 5.05 -35.80
C ARG A 444 -9.81 4.06 -34.83
N TYR A 445 -9.23 3.95 -33.65
CA TYR A 445 -9.58 2.96 -32.64
C TYR A 445 -10.32 3.59 -31.46
N GLU A 446 -11.24 2.83 -30.90
CA GLU A 446 -11.94 3.13 -29.67
C GLU A 446 -12.07 1.88 -28.80
N GLY A 447 -12.41 2.04 -27.54
CA GLY A 447 -12.63 0.94 -26.61
C GLY A 447 -11.88 1.12 -25.30
N PHE A 448 -12.16 0.23 -24.36
CA PHE A 448 -11.60 0.32 -23.01
C PHE A 448 -10.08 0.38 -22.97
N CYS A 449 -9.40 -0.47 -23.73
CA CYS A 449 -7.93 -0.48 -23.76
C CYS A 449 -7.34 0.77 -24.42
N VAL A 450 -8.02 1.34 -25.41
CA VAL A 450 -7.58 2.58 -26.07
C VAL A 450 -7.72 3.78 -25.13
N ASP A 451 -8.83 3.87 -24.39
CA ASP A 451 -9.03 4.92 -23.39
C ASP A 451 -8.03 4.81 -22.25
N MET A 452 -7.80 3.60 -21.75
CA MET A 452 -6.77 3.33 -20.73
C MET A 452 -5.37 3.75 -21.20
N LEU A 453 -5.01 3.44 -22.44
CA LEU A 453 -3.71 3.84 -23.02
C LEU A 453 -3.58 5.35 -23.16
N ARG A 454 -4.64 6.04 -23.56
CA ARG A 454 -4.65 7.50 -23.65
C ARG A 454 -4.37 8.15 -22.30
N GLU A 455 -5.08 7.72 -21.27
CA GLU A 455 -4.87 8.18 -19.90
C GLU A 455 -3.45 7.86 -19.37
N LEU A 456 -2.92 6.68 -19.69
CA LEU A 456 -1.55 6.30 -19.33
C LEU A 456 -0.50 7.15 -20.08
N ALA A 457 -0.74 7.43 -21.36
CA ALA A 457 0.16 8.26 -22.17
C ALA A 457 0.20 9.71 -21.68
N GLU A 458 -0.96 10.26 -21.27
CA GLU A 458 -1.05 11.59 -20.65
C GLU A 458 -0.35 11.63 -19.29
N LEU A 459 -0.56 10.62 -18.45
CA LEU A 459 0.05 10.53 -17.12
C LEU A 459 1.57 10.38 -17.14
N LEU A 460 2.07 9.58 -18.08
CA LEU A 460 3.49 9.21 -18.18
C LEU A 460 4.21 10.02 -19.27
N HIS A 461 3.51 10.93 -19.96
CA HIS A 461 4.04 11.79 -20.98
C HIS A 461 4.82 11.07 -22.10
N PHE A 462 4.30 9.94 -22.62
CA PHE A 462 4.87 9.23 -23.75
C PHE A 462 3.93 9.26 -24.97
N SER A 463 4.52 9.13 -26.17
CA SER A 463 3.76 8.96 -27.40
C SER A 463 3.66 7.48 -27.76
N TYR A 464 2.56 7.06 -28.36
CA TYR A 464 2.38 5.66 -28.76
C TYR A 464 1.75 5.52 -30.14
N ARG A 465 2.03 4.40 -30.79
CA ARG A 465 1.44 4.00 -32.08
C ARG A 465 0.78 2.63 -31.91
N LEU A 466 -0.52 2.57 -32.14
CA LEU A 466 -1.26 1.31 -32.18
C LEU A 466 -1.04 0.58 -33.49
N ARG A 467 -0.75 -0.70 -33.44
CA ARG A 467 -0.61 -1.60 -34.57
C ARG A 467 -1.40 -2.87 -34.33
N LEU A 468 -2.21 -3.26 -35.33
CA LEU A 468 -2.91 -4.54 -35.27
C LEU A 468 -1.92 -5.68 -35.52
N VAL A 469 -2.04 -6.76 -34.75
CA VAL A 469 -1.30 -7.98 -34.97
C VAL A 469 -1.68 -8.60 -36.32
N ALA A 470 -0.66 -9.02 -37.09
CA ALA A 470 -0.86 -9.45 -38.48
C ALA A 470 -1.66 -10.75 -38.64
N ASP A 471 -1.52 -11.66 -37.68
CA ASP A 471 -2.16 -12.99 -37.69
C ASP A 471 -3.49 -13.05 -36.92
N GLY A 472 -3.90 -11.96 -36.26
CA GLY A 472 -5.17 -11.86 -35.51
C GLY A 472 -5.27 -12.83 -34.32
N VAL A 473 -4.13 -13.24 -33.74
CA VAL A 473 -4.08 -14.21 -32.64
C VAL A 473 -3.43 -13.57 -31.40
N TYR A 474 -3.91 -13.94 -30.22
CA TYR A 474 -3.33 -13.48 -28.95
C TYR A 474 -1.90 -13.99 -28.72
N GLY A 475 -1.66 -15.25 -29.05
CA GLY A 475 -0.37 -15.92 -28.94
C GLY A 475 -0.47 -17.29 -28.29
N VAL A 476 -0.02 -18.28 -29.04
CA VAL A 476 0.09 -19.68 -28.61
C VAL A 476 1.48 -20.21 -28.98
N PRO A 477 2.03 -21.16 -28.19
CA PRO A 477 3.28 -21.81 -28.57
C PRO A 477 3.07 -22.71 -29.78
N GLY A 478 3.88 -22.52 -30.82
CA GLY A 478 3.93 -23.40 -31.99
C GLY A 478 4.76 -24.63 -31.74
N ALA A 479 4.64 -25.63 -32.63
CA ALA A 479 5.34 -26.93 -32.56
C ALA A 479 6.87 -26.80 -32.46
N ASN A 480 7.45 -25.72 -32.95
CA ASN A 480 8.90 -25.46 -32.97
C ASN A 480 9.38 -24.55 -31.82
N GLY A 481 8.58 -24.36 -30.78
CA GLY A 481 8.89 -23.46 -29.66
C GLY A 481 8.79 -21.96 -30.02
N THR A 482 8.38 -21.61 -31.25
CA THR A 482 8.11 -20.22 -31.63
C THR A 482 6.70 -19.80 -31.21
N TRP A 483 6.54 -18.60 -30.70
CA TRP A 483 5.25 -18.03 -30.33
C TRP A 483 4.63 -17.26 -31.48
N THR A 484 3.34 -17.40 -31.68
CA THR A 484 2.53 -16.66 -32.64
C THR A 484 1.88 -15.44 -32.00
N GLY A 485 1.23 -14.60 -32.78
CA GLY A 485 0.40 -13.52 -32.29
C GLY A 485 1.13 -12.38 -31.59
N MET A 486 0.41 -11.66 -30.74
CA MET A 486 0.97 -10.53 -29.97
C MET A 486 2.13 -10.97 -29.07
N VAL A 487 2.06 -12.15 -28.46
CA VAL A 487 3.16 -12.68 -27.64
C VAL A 487 4.40 -12.89 -28.51
N GLY A 488 4.26 -13.43 -29.73
CA GLY A 488 5.36 -13.58 -30.68
C GLY A 488 5.96 -12.26 -31.14
N GLU A 489 5.15 -11.23 -31.31
CA GLU A 489 5.62 -9.87 -31.64
C GLU A 489 6.41 -9.23 -30.49
N LEU A 490 6.01 -9.45 -29.23
CA LEU A 490 6.77 -9.00 -28.07
C LEU A 490 8.12 -9.72 -27.95
N ILE A 491 8.15 -11.04 -28.10
CA ILE A 491 9.38 -11.83 -28.06
C ILE A 491 10.35 -11.41 -29.16
N SER A 492 9.84 -11.20 -30.39
CA SER A 492 10.64 -10.74 -31.53
C SER A 492 10.94 -9.25 -31.51
N ARG A 493 10.48 -8.52 -30.48
CA ARG A 493 10.65 -7.07 -30.27
C ARG A 493 10.17 -6.21 -31.44
N LYS A 494 9.17 -6.68 -32.15
CA LYS A 494 8.45 -5.91 -33.16
C LYS A 494 7.46 -4.92 -32.54
N ALA A 495 7.11 -5.14 -31.28
CA ALA A 495 6.29 -4.26 -30.47
C ALA A 495 6.91 -4.12 -29.06
N ASP A 496 6.71 -2.94 -28.46
CA ASP A 496 7.19 -2.60 -27.14
C ASP A 496 6.18 -3.04 -26.05
N LEU A 497 4.89 -2.96 -26.36
CA LEU A 497 3.81 -3.36 -25.46
C LEU A 497 2.73 -4.13 -26.23
N ALA A 498 2.03 -5.03 -25.54
CA ALA A 498 0.80 -5.64 -26.01
C ALA A 498 -0.36 -5.23 -25.08
N VAL A 499 -1.34 -4.52 -25.64
CA VAL A 499 -2.50 -4.02 -24.89
C VAL A 499 -3.78 -4.46 -25.58
N ALA A 500 -4.46 -5.40 -24.95
CA ALA A 500 -5.72 -5.98 -25.39
C ALA A 500 -6.37 -6.72 -24.20
N GLY A 501 -7.45 -7.48 -24.41
CA GLY A 501 -7.93 -8.50 -23.47
C GLY A 501 -6.94 -9.67 -23.34
N LEU A 502 -5.69 -9.39 -23.01
CA LEU A 502 -4.64 -10.40 -22.92
C LEU A 502 -4.61 -11.06 -21.55
N THR A 503 -5.09 -12.29 -21.49
CA THR A 503 -5.15 -13.07 -20.24
C THR A 503 -3.76 -13.47 -19.77
N ILE A 504 -3.47 -13.22 -18.50
CA ILE A 504 -2.24 -13.65 -17.83
C ILE A 504 -2.32 -15.16 -17.62
N THR A 505 -1.37 -15.88 -18.18
CA THR A 505 -1.22 -17.33 -18.01
C THR A 505 0.22 -17.68 -17.66
N SER A 506 0.41 -18.74 -16.86
CA SER A 506 1.74 -19.19 -16.43
C SER A 506 2.69 -19.56 -17.59
N GLU A 507 2.16 -19.95 -18.74
CA GLU A 507 2.98 -20.23 -19.92
C GLU A 507 3.47 -18.95 -20.59
N ARG A 508 2.61 -17.92 -20.67
CA ARG A 508 2.99 -16.61 -21.21
C ARG A 508 3.95 -15.87 -20.30
N GLU A 509 3.78 -15.96 -18.96
CA GLU A 509 4.69 -15.36 -17.98
C GLU A 509 6.12 -15.91 -18.04
N LYS A 510 6.33 -17.09 -18.61
CA LYS A 510 7.69 -17.62 -18.84
C LYS A 510 8.45 -16.93 -19.97
N VAL A 511 7.75 -16.30 -20.87
CA VAL A 511 8.31 -15.75 -22.13
C VAL A 511 8.14 -14.25 -22.28
N ILE A 512 7.19 -13.65 -21.57
CA ILE A 512 6.94 -12.19 -21.51
C ILE A 512 6.63 -11.78 -20.08
N ASP A 513 6.89 -10.52 -19.77
CA ASP A 513 6.48 -9.91 -18.51
C ASP A 513 5.05 -9.34 -18.60
N PHE A 514 4.30 -9.37 -17.51
CA PHE A 514 2.97 -8.79 -17.43
C PHE A 514 2.89 -7.69 -16.38
N SER A 515 2.03 -6.71 -16.63
CA SER A 515 1.59 -5.78 -15.59
C SER A 515 0.77 -6.50 -14.52
N LYS A 516 0.53 -5.86 -13.37
CA LYS A 516 -0.54 -6.29 -12.48
C LYS A 516 -1.87 -6.29 -13.24
N PRO A 517 -2.78 -7.24 -12.96
CA PRO A 517 -4.02 -7.33 -13.70
C PRO A 517 -4.86 -6.06 -13.51
N PHE A 518 -5.26 -5.44 -14.62
CA PHE A 518 -6.15 -4.29 -14.61
C PHE A 518 -7.63 -4.67 -14.56
N MET A 519 -7.97 -5.94 -14.87
CA MET A 519 -9.33 -6.47 -14.81
C MET A 519 -9.30 -7.94 -14.39
N THR A 520 -10.16 -8.33 -13.45
CA THR A 520 -10.33 -9.72 -13.01
C THR A 520 -11.49 -10.35 -13.78
N LEU A 521 -11.31 -11.57 -14.24
CA LEU A 521 -12.28 -12.31 -15.03
C LEU A 521 -12.20 -13.80 -14.71
N GLY A 522 -13.14 -14.57 -15.25
CA GLY A 522 -13.14 -16.03 -15.21
C GLY A 522 -13.79 -16.58 -16.47
N ILE A 523 -13.68 -17.86 -16.73
CA ILE A 523 -14.39 -18.53 -17.81
C ILE A 523 -15.85 -18.69 -17.41
N SER A 524 -16.76 -18.31 -18.30
CA SER A 524 -18.21 -18.42 -18.14
C SER A 524 -18.84 -19.11 -19.33
N ILE A 525 -20.05 -19.62 -19.16
CA ILE A 525 -20.80 -20.31 -20.20
C ILE A 525 -21.90 -19.42 -20.69
N MET A 526 -21.86 -19.04 -21.97
CA MET A 526 -22.92 -18.31 -22.65
C MET A 526 -23.86 -19.29 -23.35
N TYR A 527 -25.13 -19.09 -23.15
CA TYR A 527 -26.17 -19.91 -23.81
C TYR A 527 -27.36 -19.03 -24.21
N THR A 528 -28.20 -19.54 -25.13
CA THR A 528 -29.39 -18.83 -25.52
C THR A 528 -30.47 -18.94 -24.43
N ALA A 529 -31.10 -17.85 -24.09
CA ALA A 529 -32.28 -17.87 -23.24
C ALA A 529 -33.45 -18.41 -24.08
N HIS A 530 -33.68 -19.70 -24.07
CA HIS A 530 -34.84 -20.24 -24.71
C HIS A 530 -36.11 -19.71 -24.03
N MET A 531 -36.85 -18.86 -24.73
CA MET A 531 -38.17 -18.51 -24.31
C MET A 531 -39.03 -19.77 -24.33
N THR A 532 -39.30 -20.24 -23.13
CA THR A 532 -40.52 -20.86 -22.66
C THR A 532 -41.13 -21.98 -23.49
N ARG A 533 -41.26 -23.10 -22.86
CA ARG A 533 -42.27 -24.09 -23.05
C ARG A 533 -43.57 -23.43 -23.51
N ARG A 534 -43.99 -23.63 -24.77
CA ARG A 534 -45.36 -23.23 -25.23
C ARG A 534 -46.33 -23.80 -24.23
N PRO A 535 -47.26 -23.02 -23.69
CA PRO A 535 -48.23 -23.55 -22.72
C PRO A 535 -48.96 -24.78 -23.32
N GLY A 536 -48.77 -25.91 -22.65
CA GLY A 536 -49.43 -27.16 -23.04
C GLY A 536 -50.96 -27.06 -22.77
N TYR A 537 -51.74 -27.96 -23.34
CA TYR A 537 -53.18 -28.04 -23.12
C TYR A 537 -53.57 -28.09 -21.62
N TRP A 538 -52.73 -28.58 -20.77
CA TRP A 538 -52.94 -28.73 -19.32
C TRP A 538 -52.34 -27.63 -18.45
N SER A 539 -51.82 -26.54 -19.04
CA SER A 539 -51.16 -25.45 -18.31
C SER A 539 -52.06 -24.72 -17.31
N PHE A 540 -53.42 -24.87 -17.45
CA PHE A 540 -54.34 -24.36 -16.46
C PHE A 540 -54.27 -25.06 -15.10
N LEU A 541 -53.66 -26.26 -15.04
CA LEU A 541 -53.44 -26.96 -13.78
C LEU A 541 -52.18 -26.52 -13.06
N ASP A 542 -51.22 -25.88 -13.75
CA ASP A 542 -49.93 -25.50 -13.23
C ASP A 542 -49.92 -24.51 -12.04
N PRO A 543 -50.94 -23.61 -11.89
CA PRO A 543 -51.00 -22.68 -10.76
C PRO A 543 -51.08 -23.39 -9.40
N PHE A 544 -51.59 -24.60 -9.34
CA PHE A 544 -51.61 -25.40 -8.13
C PHE A 544 -50.82 -26.72 -8.32
N SER A 545 -50.11 -27.12 -7.27
CA SER A 545 -49.47 -28.45 -7.28
C SER A 545 -50.49 -29.61 -7.37
N PRO A 546 -50.11 -30.77 -7.93
CA PRO A 546 -51.00 -31.92 -8.03
C PRO A 546 -51.57 -32.38 -6.68
N GLY A 547 -50.81 -32.19 -5.58
CA GLY A 547 -51.29 -32.43 -4.22
C GLY A 547 -52.47 -31.53 -3.82
N VAL A 548 -52.46 -30.25 -4.19
CA VAL A 548 -53.56 -29.30 -3.87
C VAL A 548 -54.81 -29.74 -4.64
N TRP A 549 -54.72 -30.12 -5.92
CA TRP A 549 -55.85 -30.61 -6.68
C TRP A 549 -56.45 -31.90 -6.07
N LEU A 550 -55.61 -32.84 -5.63
CA LEU A 550 -56.05 -34.01 -4.94
C LEU A 550 -56.79 -33.71 -3.63
N PHE A 551 -56.23 -32.82 -2.80
CA PHE A 551 -56.85 -32.38 -1.55
C PHE A 551 -58.17 -31.65 -1.77
N MET A 552 -58.29 -30.82 -2.81
CA MET A 552 -59.54 -30.17 -3.18
C MET A 552 -60.63 -31.21 -3.57
N LEU A 553 -60.28 -32.22 -4.37
CA LEU A 553 -61.18 -33.30 -4.71
C LEU A 553 -61.66 -34.06 -3.47
N LEU A 554 -60.71 -34.39 -2.60
CA LEU A 554 -61.00 -35.11 -1.35
C LEU A 554 -61.89 -34.29 -0.38
N ALA A 555 -61.61 -33.00 -0.24
CA ALA A 555 -62.44 -32.08 0.53
C ALA A 555 -63.85 -31.98 -0.02
N TYR A 556 -64.01 -31.85 -1.35
CA TYR A 556 -65.30 -31.87 -2.01
C TYR A 556 -66.11 -33.13 -1.71
N LEU A 557 -65.52 -34.31 -1.81
CA LEU A 557 -66.17 -35.60 -1.53
C LEU A 557 -66.54 -35.71 -0.04
N ILE A 558 -65.65 -35.34 0.88
CA ILE A 558 -65.92 -35.38 2.32
C ILE A 558 -67.10 -34.45 2.65
N VAL A 559 -67.04 -33.16 2.22
CA VAL A 559 -68.10 -32.20 2.51
C VAL A 559 -69.45 -32.69 1.92
N SER A 560 -69.47 -33.21 0.71
CA SER A 560 -70.67 -33.79 0.09
C SER A 560 -71.26 -34.92 0.92
N CYS A 561 -70.42 -35.87 1.38
CA CYS A 561 -70.83 -36.96 2.25
C CYS A 561 -71.36 -36.47 3.61
N VAL A 562 -70.60 -35.54 4.23
CA VAL A 562 -71.01 -34.96 5.53
C VAL A 562 -72.32 -34.19 5.39
N LEU A 563 -72.52 -33.44 4.32
CA LEU A 563 -73.76 -32.73 4.03
C LEU A 563 -74.93 -33.69 3.87
N PHE A 564 -74.76 -34.76 3.12
CA PHE A 564 -75.75 -35.79 2.94
C PHE A 564 -76.13 -36.43 4.29
N LEU A 565 -75.16 -36.82 5.12
CA LEU A 565 -75.40 -37.40 6.43
C LEU A 565 -76.08 -36.45 7.39
N VAL A 566 -75.59 -35.23 7.50
CA VAL A 566 -76.19 -34.24 8.40
C VAL A 566 -77.60 -33.85 7.98
N ALA A 567 -77.87 -33.71 6.68
CA ALA A 567 -79.22 -33.40 6.17
C ALA A 567 -80.19 -34.57 6.41
N ARG A 568 -79.67 -35.83 6.46
CA ARG A 568 -80.53 -36.99 6.80
C ARG A 568 -80.80 -37.13 8.29
N LEU A 569 -79.89 -36.71 9.10
CA LEU A 569 -80.03 -36.81 10.60
C LEU A 569 -80.91 -35.66 11.17
N THR A 570 -80.93 -34.53 10.52
CA THR A 570 -81.67 -33.35 11.00
C THR A 570 -83.18 -33.38 10.56
N PRO A 571 -84.10 -33.25 11.50
CA PRO A 571 -85.56 -33.24 11.19
C PRO A 571 -86.00 -32.02 10.42
N TYR A 572 -85.28 -30.90 10.52
CA TYR A 572 -85.59 -29.63 9.89
C TYR A 572 -85.40 -29.59 8.35
N GLU A 573 -84.73 -30.55 7.77
CA GLU A 573 -84.52 -30.67 6.33
C GLU A 573 -85.51 -31.56 5.65
N TRP A 574 -86.45 -32.08 6.41
CA TRP A 574 -87.56 -32.90 5.92
C TRP A 574 -88.82 -32.06 5.75
N CYS A 575 -89.17 -31.70 4.54
CA CYS A 575 -90.36 -30.91 4.21
C CYS A 575 -91.46 -31.72 3.54
N SER A 576 -92.72 -31.41 3.84
CA SER A 576 -93.86 -31.93 3.08
C SER A 576 -94.15 -31.05 1.89
N THR A 577 -94.22 -31.62 0.70
CA THR A 577 -94.39 -30.86 -0.56
C THR A 577 -95.81 -30.47 -0.90
N GLU A 578 -96.79 -30.91 -0.16
CA GLU A 578 -98.21 -30.51 -0.44
C GLU A 578 -98.95 -30.00 0.79
N PRO A 579 -99.76 -28.94 0.63
CA PRO A 579 -100.62 -28.52 1.71
C PRO A 579 -101.71 -29.61 1.99
N CYS A 580 -101.71 -30.05 3.25
CA CYS A 580 -102.61 -31.09 3.70
C CYS A 580 -104.12 -30.71 3.46
N LEU A 581 -104.72 -31.28 2.46
CA LEU A 581 -106.21 -31.31 2.29
C LEU A 581 -106.67 -32.76 2.62
N ARG A 582 -107.25 -32.96 3.82
CA ARG A 582 -107.88 -34.15 4.37
C ARG A 582 -107.04 -35.32 4.63
N GLY A 583 -106.32 -35.33 5.73
CA GLY A 583 -106.15 -36.55 6.54
C GLY A 583 -105.14 -37.56 6.22
N ARG A 584 -104.32 -37.40 5.16
CA ARG A 584 -103.22 -38.37 4.80
C ARG A 584 -102.04 -37.62 4.14
N CYS A 585 -101.24 -36.87 4.95
CA CYS A 585 -99.97 -36.38 4.52
C CYS A 585 -98.89 -37.29 5.10
N LYS A 586 -98.28 -38.08 4.22
CA LYS A 586 -97.15 -39.00 4.74
C LYS A 586 -95.94 -39.06 3.76
N LEU A 587 -95.80 -38.16 2.89
CA LEU A 587 -94.53 -38.10 2.12
C LEU A 587 -93.76 -36.92 2.56
N VAL A 588 -92.87 -37.07 3.47
CA VAL A 588 -91.84 -36.13 3.85
C VAL A 588 -90.62 -36.37 2.99
N LEU A 589 -90.23 -35.46 2.14
CA LEU A 589 -89.11 -35.56 1.23
C LEU A 589 -87.98 -34.70 1.75
N ASN A 590 -86.82 -35.26 1.72
CA ASN A 590 -85.56 -34.53 1.99
C ASN A 590 -84.96 -34.05 0.66
N GLN A 591 -84.75 -32.77 0.54
CA GLN A 591 -84.19 -32.15 -0.66
C GLN A 591 -82.71 -32.59 -0.93
N TYR A 592 -81.97 -33.00 0.11
CA TYR A 592 -80.57 -33.43 0.00
C TYR A 592 -80.53 -34.96 -0.33
N THR A 593 -80.80 -35.31 -1.56
CA THR A 593 -80.47 -36.62 -2.12
C THR A 593 -78.99 -36.73 -2.35
N LEU A 594 -78.42 -37.94 -2.53
CA LEU A 594 -76.94 -38.11 -2.77
C LEU A 594 -76.51 -37.23 -3.97
N GLY A 595 -77.29 -37.21 -5.06
CA GLY A 595 -76.94 -36.36 -6.22
C GLY A 595 -76.98 -34.87 -5.91
N ASN A 596 -78.00 -34.43 -5.15
CA ASN A 596 -78.15 -33.03 -4.77
C ASN A 596 -77.06 -32.61 -3.74
N SER A 597 -76.68 -33.52 -2.88
CA SER A 597 -75.57 -33.27 -1.93
C SER A 597 -74.20 -33.21 -2.62
N LEU A 598 -74.02 -33.92 -3.73
CA LEU A 598 -72.84 -33.75 -4.59
C LEU A 598 -72.93 -32.48 -5.45
N TRP A 599 -74.14 -32.09 -5.89
CA TRP A 599 -74.33 -30.94 -6.73
C TRP A 599 -74.17 -29.64 -5.95
N PHE A 600 -74.62 -29.57 -4.70
CA PHE A 600 -74.61 -28.35 -3.89
C PHE A 600 -73.18 -27.77 -3.69
N PRO A 601 -72.19 -28.53 -3.32
CA PRO A 601 -70.83 -27.99 -3.20
C PRO A 601 -70.23 -27.54 -4.55
N VAL A 602 -70.60 -28.14 -5.68
CA VAL A 602 -70.17 -27.71 -7.03
C VAL A 602 -70.72 -26.31 -7.33
N GLY A 603 -71.99 -26.05 -6.99
CA GLY A 603 -72.65 -24.74 -7.18
C GLY A 603 -71.95 -23.64 -6.36
N GLY A 604 -71.49 -23.98 -5.15
CA GLY A 604 -70.66 -23.11 -4.35
C GLY A 604 -69.29 -22.84 -4.96
N PHE A 605 -68.68 -23.90 -5.52
CA PHE A 605 -67.37 -23.80 -6.16
C PHE A 605 -67.40 -22.94 -7.42
N MET A 606 -68.47 -23.06 -8.20
CA MET A 606 -68.73 -22.25 -9.41
C MET A 606 -69.22 -20.83 -9.08
N GLN A 607 -69.38 -20.45 -7.81
CA GLN A 607 -69.92 -19.16 -7.34
C GLN A 607 -71.33 -18.81 -7.85
N GLN A 608 -72.05 -19.83 -8.35
CA GLN A 608 -73.43 -19.64 -8.90
C GLN A 608 -74.50 -19.82 -7.83
N GLY A 609 -74.12 -20.29 -6.65
CA GLY A 609 -75.06 -20.69 -5.63
C GLY A 609 -75.86 -21.97 -5.97
N SER A 610 -76.82 -22.37 -5.18
CA SER A 610 -77.68 -23.52 -5.38
C SER A 610 -79.10 -23.15 -5.13
N ALA A 611 -80.01 -23.73 -5.95
CA ALA A 611 -81.44 -23.66 -5.75
C ALA A 611 -81.90 -24.34 -4.45
N ILE A 612 -81.08 -25.21 -3.89
CA ILE A 612 -81.33 -25.90 -2.64
C ILE A 612 -80.86 -24.99 -1.49
N THR A 613 -81.73 -24.50 -0.66
CA THR A 613 -81.40 -23.66 0.50
C THR A 613 -81.38 -24.49 1.76
N PRO A 614 -80.30 -24.50 2.54
CA PRO A 614 -80.25 -25.24 3.81
C PRO A 614 -81.17 -24.56 4.84
N HIS A 615 -82.04 -25.35 5.50
CA HIS A 615 -83.00 -24.86 6.50
C HIS A 615 -82.52 -25.06 7.92
N ALA A 616 -81.79 -26.18 8.19
CA ALA A 616 -81.24 -26.45 9.52
C ALA A 616 -79.96 -25.63 9.82
N LEU A 617 -79.78 -25.31 11.05
CA LEU A 617 -78.54 -24.59 11.51
C LEU A 617 -77.26 -25.33 11.19
N SER A 618 -77.22 -26.65 11.38
CA SER A 618 -76.11 -27.52 11.09
C SER A 618 -75.68 -27.53 9.64
N THR A 619 -76.70 -27.63 8.70
CA THR A 619 -76.45 -27.58 7.26
C THR A 619 -76.05 -26.20 6.79
N ARG A 620 -76.57 -25.12 7.44
CA ARG A 620 -76.12 -23.74 7.19
C ARG A 620 -74.68 -23.52 7.59
N CYS A 621 -74.29 -23.93 8.77
CA CYS A 621 -72.91 -23.81 9.22
C CYS A 621 -71.94 -24.53 8.30
N LEU A 622 -72.28 -25.78 7.90
CA LEU A 622 -71.42 -26.57 6.97
C LEU A 622 -71.34 -25.86 5.59
N SER A 623 -72.45 -25.36 5.11
CA SER A 623 -72.51 -24.61 3.84
C SER A 623 -71.68 -23.35 3.89
N ALA A 624 -71.71 -22.59 5.01
CA ALA A 624 -70.96 -21.35 5.21
C ALA A 624 -69.45 -21.65 5.22
N VAL A 625 -68.99 -22.69 5.91
CA VAL A 625 -67.60 -23.09 5.93
C VAL A 625 -67.12 -23.51 4.55
N TRP A 626 -67.96 -24.27 3.78
CA TRP A 626 -67.63 -24.64 2.41
C TRP A 626 -67.55 -23.43 1.48
N TRP A 627 -68.45 -22.49 1.57
CA TRP A 627 -68.40 -21.27 0.75
C TRP A 627 -67.18 -20.39 1.09
N PHE A 628 -66.81 -20.27 2.37
CA PHE A 628 -65.59 -19.58 2.78
C PHE A 628 -64.33 -20.28 2.20
N PHE A 629 -64.29 -21.60 2.29
CA PHE A 629 -63.18 -22.37 1.71
C PHE A 629 -63.10 -22.16 0.18
N THR A 630 -64.25 -22.28 -0.54
CA THR A 630 -64.25 -22.07 -2.00
C THR A 630 -63.82 -20.66 -2.40
N LEU A 631 -64.23 -19.62 -1.62
CA LEU A 631 -63.79 -18.24 -1.85
C LEU A 631 -62.27 -18.12 -1.78
N ILE A 632 -61.63 -18.67 -0.75
CA ILE A 632 -60.18 -18.66 -0.59
C ILE A 632 -59.48 -19.37 -1.76
N ILE A 633 -59.96 -20.56 -2.13
CA ILE A 633 -59.35 -21.35 -3.20
C ILE A 633 -59.44 -20.66 -4.54
N VAL A 634 -60.61 -20.10 -4.90
CA VAL A 634 -60.80 -19.37 -6.16
C VAL A 634 -59.95 -18.09 -6.21
N SER A 635 -59.90 -17.35 -5.09
CA SER A 635 -59.03 -16.17 -5.00
C SER A 635 -57.55 -16.52 -5.12
N SER A 636 -57.09 -17.59 -4.44
CA SER A 636 -55.70 -18.07 -4.52
C SER A 636 -55.37 -18.56 -5.93
N TYR A 637 -56.26 -19.30 -6.59
CA TYR A 637 -56.08 -19.78 -7.96
C TYR A 637 -55.92 -18.59 -8.93
N THR A 638 -56.82 -17.56 -8.81
CA THR A 638 -56.77 -16.38 -9.67
C THR A 638 -55.47 -15.61 -9.47
N ALA A 639 -55.02 -15.42 -8.22
CA ALA A 639 -53.78 -14.76 -7.90
C ALA A 639 -52.55 -15.53 -8.44
N ASN A 640 -52.52 -16.82 -8.23
CA ASN A 640 -51.44 -17.68 -8.74
C ASN A 640 -51.40 -17.77 -10.26
N LEU A 641 -52.58 -17.83 -10.92
CA LEU A 641 -52.66 -17.81 -12.36
C LEU A 641 -52.16 -16.50 -12.94
N ALA A 642 -52.53 -15.36 -12.34
CA ALA A 642 -52.02 -14.05 -12.73
C ALA A 642 -50.50 -13.97 -12.58
N ALA A 643 -49.97 -14.41 -11.44
CA ALA A 643 -48.51 -14.47 -11.21
C ALA A 643 -47.82 -15.41 -12.23
N PHE A 644 -48.40 -16.56 -12.52
CA PHE A 644 -47.84 -17.52 -13.49
C PHE A 644 -47.82 -16.96 -14.91
N LEU A 645 -48.82 -16.24 -15.32
CA LEU A 645 -48.90 -15.60 -16.64
C LEU A 645 -48.02 -14.36 -16.77
N THR A 646 -47.77 -13.62 -15.66
CA THR A 646 -46.94 -12.41 -15.66
C THR A 646 -45.44 -12.72 -15.56
N VAL A 647 -45.04 -13.76 -14.85
CA VAL A 647 -43.64 -14.17 -14.69
C VAL A 647 -43.26 -15.14 -15.81
N HIS A 648 -42.59 -14.61 -16.85
CA HIS A 648 -41.94 -15.45 -17.84
C HIS A 648 -40.77 -16.19 -17.16
N ARG A 649 -40.97 -17.41 -16.71
CA ARG A 649 -39.88 -18.28 -16.25
C ARG A 649 -39.07 -18.73 -17.44
N MET A 650 -37.86 -18.18 -17.53
CA MET A 650 -36.83 -18.74 -18.39
C MET A 650 -36.32 -20.04 -17.75
N GLU A 651 -36.72 -21.18 -18.22
CA GLU A 651 -36.09 -22.42 -17.83
C GLU A 651 -34.86 -22.66 -18.72
N VAL A 652 -33.69 -22.63 -18.12
CA VAL A 652 -32.44 -23.03 -18.77
C VAL A 652 -32.33 -24.53 -18.57
N PRO A 653 -32.20 -25.33 -19.65
CA PRO A 653 -32.12 -26.79 -19.56
C PRO A 653 -30.86 -27.30 -18.85
N ILE A 654 -29.90 -26.39 -18.53
CA ILE A 654 -28.62 -26.67 -17.89
C ILE A 654 -28.40 -25.61 -16.81
N GLU A 655 -28.13 -26.02 -15.59
CA GLU A 655 -27.88 -25.12 -14.46
C GLU A 655 -26.40 -25.11 -14.03
N SER A 656 -25.67 -26.17 -14.35
CA SER A 656 -24.27 -26.32 -13.92
C SER A 656 -23.35 -26.76 -15.07
N VAL A 657 -22.06 -26.66 -14.80
CA VAL A 657 -21.01 -27.15 -15.70
C VAL A 657 -21.04 -28.68 -15.81
N ASP A 658 -21.36 -29.37 -14.71
CA ASP A 658 -21.43 -30.82 -14.66
C ASP A 658 -22.59 -31.32 -15.53
N ASP A 659 -23.75 -30.66 -15.49
CA ASP A 659 -24.90 -30.96 -16.37
C ASP A 659 -24.53 -30.78 -17.84
N LEU A 660 -23.74 -29.75 -18.16
CA LEU A 660 -23.25 -29.54 -19.52
C LEU A 660 -22.27 -30.63 -19.96
N ALA A 661 -21.41 -31.10 -19.06
CA ALA A 661 -20.44 -32.15 -19.34
C ALA A 661 -21.08 -33.53 -19.50
N ASP A 662 -22.21 -33.81 -18.83
CA ASP A 662 -22.87 -35.13 -18.80
C ASP A 662 -23.87 -35.31 -19.95
N GLN A 663 -24.27 -34.24 -20.62
CA GLN A 663 -25.19 -34.31 -21.75
C GLN A 663 -24.46 -34.30 -23.10
N THR A 664 -25.13 -34.75 -24.17
CA THR A 664 -24.59 -34.86 -25.53
C THR A 664 -25.40 -34.13 -26.60
N THR A 665 -26.53 -33.54 -26.22
CA THR A 665 -27.48 -32.90 -27.15
C THR A 665 -27.11 -31.47 -27.49
N ILE A 666 -26.48 -30.77 -26.55
CA ILE A 666 -26.00 -29.38 -26.74
C ILE A 666 -24.51 -29.47 -27.04
N GLU A 667 -24.11 -28.95 -28.17
CA GLU A 667 -22.68 -28.80 -28.50
C GLU A 667 -22.12 -27.61 -27.76
N TYR A 668 -20.87 -27.73 -27.33
CA TYR A 668 -20.18 -26.63 -26.68
C TYR A 668 -18.72 -26.54 -27.12
N GLY A 669 -18.19 -25.32 -27.10
CA GLY A 669 -16.82 -25.08 -27.53
C GLY A 669 -16.32 -23.70 -27.13
N THR A 670 -15.13 -23.39 -27.57
CA THR A 670 -14.42 -22.15 -27.26
C THR A 670 -13.68 -21.62 -28.49
N MET A 671 -13.10 -20.43 -28.36
CA MET A 671 -12.28 -19.84 -29.42
C MET A 671 -10.99 -20.62 -29.62
N GLN A 672 -10.65 -20.90 -30.87
CA GLN A 672 -9.44 -21.62 -31.24
C GLN A 672 -8.18 -20.78 -30.90
N GLY A 673 -7.20 -21.39 -30.22
CA GLY A 673 -5.96 -20.74 -29.85
C GLY A 673 -6.08 -19.71 -28.72
N GLY A 674 -7.22 -19.69 -27.99
CA GLY A 674 -7.42 -18.81 -26.82
C GLY A 674 -6.94 -19.43 -25.51
N SER A 675 -6.87 -18.59 -24.48
CA SER A 675 -6.54 -18.99 -23.10
C SER A 675 -7.53 -20.01 -22.52
N THR A 676 -8.80 -19.93 -22.91
CA THR A 676 -9.86 -20.83 -22.49
C THR A 676 -9.63 -22.24 -23.05
N MET A 677 -9.22 -22.36 -24.32
CA MET A 677 -8.86 -23.64 -24.93
C MET A 677 -7.70 -24.32 -24.19
N THR A 678 -6.63 -23.53 -23.91
CA THR A 678 -5.45 -24.02 -23.17
C THR A 678 -5.80 -24.44 -21.74
N PHE A 679 -6.76 -23.76 -21.09
CA PHE A 679 -7.23 -24.11 -19.76
C PHE A 679 -7.86 -25.50 -19.74
N PHE A 680 -8.78 -25.84 -20.66
CA PHE A 680 -9.39 -27.16 -20.73
C PHE A 680 -8.40 -28.25 -21.15
N GLN A 681 -7.45 -27.92 -22.03
CA GLN A 681 -6.40 -28.84 -22.47
C GLN A 681 -5.49 -29.29 -21.34
N ASN A 682 -5.11 -28.36 -20.44
CA ASN A 682 -4.15 -28.60 -19.36
C ASN A 682 -4.81 -28.91 -18.02
N SER A 683 -6.13 -28.92 -17.94
CA SER A 683 -6.85 -29.14 -16.69
C SER A 683 -6.76 -30.61 -16.24
N GLN A 684 -6.52 -30.81 -14.95
CA GLN A 684 -6.53 -32.16 -14.32
C GLN A 684 -7.88 -32.51 -13.69
N TYR A 685 -8.83 -31.57 -13.65
CA TYR A 685 -10.15 -31.81 -13.08
C TYR A 685 -11.01 -32.66 -14.01
N GLN A 686 -11.59 -33.72 -13.48
CA GLN A 686 -12.23 -34.79 -14.25
C GLN A 686 -13.37 -34.29 -15.17
N THR A 687 -14.20 -33.37 -14.71
CA THR A 687 -15.28 -32.76 -15.51
C THR A 687 -14.71 -31.97 -16.68
N TYR A 688 -13.65 -31.17 -16.46
CA TYR A 688 -13.02 -30.39 -17.53
C TYR A 688 -12.28 -31.26 -18.55
N GLN A 689 -11.71 -32.38 -18.10
CA GLN A 689 -11.14 -33.39 -19.03
C GLN A 689 -12.19 -34.02 -19.90
N ARG A 690 -13.36 -34.35 -19.35
CA ARG A 690 -14.50 -34.89 -20.15
C ARG A 690 -14.95 -33.86 -21.19
N MET A 691 -15.07 -32.57 -20.77
CA MET A 691 -15.41 -31.51 -21.69
C MET A 691 -14.35 -31.32 -22.78
N TRP A 692 -13.08 -31.38 -22.42
CA TRP A 692 -11.99 -31.31 -23.40
C TRP A 692 -12.06 -32.46 -24.41
N ASN A 693 -12.21 -33.68 -23.96
CA ASN A 693 -12.31 -34.86 -24.81
C ASN A 693 -13.50 -34.76 -25.79
N PHE A 694 -14.65 -34.27 -25.34
CA PHE A 694 -15.79 -34.00 -26.21
C PHE A 694 -15.47 -32.91 -27.26
N MET A 695 -14.92 -31.81 -26.86
CA MET A 695 -14.54 -30.73 -27.78
C MET A 695 -13.46 -31.17 -28.77
N HIS A 696 -12.48 -31.93 -28.33
CA HIS A 696 -11.40 -32.42 -29.17
C HIS A 696 -11.91 -33.48 -30.19
N ALA A 697 -12.84 -34.34 -29.80
CA ALA A 697 -13.43 -35.30 -30.69
C ALA A 697 -14.25 -34.67 -31.83
N LYS A 698 -14.85 -33.48 -31.58
CA LYS A 698 -15.66 -32.74 -32.57
C LYS A 698 -14.95 -31.44 -33.02
N GLN A 699 -13.64 -31.41 -33.08
CA GLN A 699 -12.80 -30.23 -33.28
C GLN A 699 -13.27 -29.30 -34.41
N THR A 700 -13.72 -29.85 -35.53
CA THR A 700 -14.13 -29.08 -36.71
C THR A 700 -15.48 -28.39 -36.55
N SER A 701 -16.35 -28.88 -35.67
CA SER A 701 -17.70 -28.31 -35.48
C SER A 701 -17.83 -27.43 -34.26
N VAL A 702 -16.99 -27.59 -33.22
CA VAL A 702 -17.18 -26.90 -31.92
C VAL A 702 -16.27 -25.70 -31.69
N PHE A 703 -15.08 -25.67 -32.29
CA PHE A 703 -14.21 -24.50 -32.16
C PHE A 703 -14.58 -23.40 -33.14
N VAL A 704 -14.55 -22.16 -32.67
CA VAL A 704 -14.84 -20.96 -33.45
C VAL A 704 -13.57 -20.14 -33.67
N LYS A 705 -13.54 -19.40 -34.76
CA LYS A 705 -12.39 -18.53 -35.11
C LYS A 705 -12.47 -17.15 -34.49
N SER A 706 -13.69 -16.67 -34.22
CA SER A 706 -13.92 -15.35 -33.61
C SER A 706 -15.03 -15.42 -32.55
N THR A 707 -15.03 -14.47 -31.64
CA THR A 707 -16.07 -14.35 -30.61
C THR A 707 -17.45 -14.09 -31.23
N GLU A 708 -17.53 -13.32 -32.31
CA GLU A 708 -18.78 -13.06 -33.02
C GLU A 708 -19.38 -14.31 -33.64
N GLU A 709 -18.56 -15.16 -34.29
CA GLU A 709 -19.00 -16.46 -34.79
C GLU A 709 -19.56 -17.36 -33.69
N GLY A 710 -18.92 -17.32 -32.50
CA GLY A 710 -19.39 -18.07 -31.33
C GLY A 710 -20.77 -17.61 -30.87
N ILE A 711 -21.01 -16.33 -30.80
CA ILE A 711 -22.28 -15.72 -30.42
C ILE A 711 -23.37 -16.03 -31.43
N ASP A 712 -23.09 -15.90 -32.71
CA ASP A 712 -24.03 -16.23 -33.78
C ASP A 712 -24.44 -17.71 -33.74
N ARG A 713 -23.54 -18.58 -33.41
CA ARG A 713 -23.86 -20.00 -33.20
C ARG A 713 -24.76 -20.24 -32.00
N VAL A 714 -24.50 -19.51 -30.87
CA VAL A 714 -25.37 -19.61 -29.69
C VAL A 714 -26.78 -19.16 -30.00
N LEU A 715 -26.96 -18.11 -30.81
CA LEU A 715 -28.28 -17.59 -31.17
C LEU A 715 -29.03 -18.47 -32.17
N ASN A 716 -28.33 -19.09 -33.12
CA ASN A 716 -28.94 -19.78 -34.25
C ASN A 716 -28.95 -21.33 -34.12
N SER A 717 -28.19 -21.88 -33.16
CA SER A 717 -28.11 -23.34 -32.99
C SER A 717 -28.10 -23.73 -31.51
N ASN A 718 -28.20 -25.02 -31.25
CA ASN A 718 -28.16 -25.58 -29.89
C ASN A 718 -26.71 -25.69 -29.42
N TYR A 719 -26.08 -24.55 -29.15
CA TYR A 719 -24.65 -24.45 -28.87
C TYR A 719 -24.43 -23.58 -27.62
N ALA A 720 -23.52 -24.03 -26.74
CA ALA A 720 -23.06 -23.26 -25.57
C ALA A 720 -21.62 -22.80 -25.83
N TYR A 721 -21.40 -21.51 -25.65
CA TYR A 721 -20.09 -20.89 -25.89
C TYR A 721 -19.35 -20.63 -24.58
N LEU A 722 -18.14 -21.18 -24.45
CA LEU A 722 -17.25 -21.00 -23.31
C LEU A 722 -16.33 -19.81 -23.60
N LEU A 723 -16.58 -18.70 -22.91
CA LEU A 723 -15.84 -17.45 -23.09
C LEU A 723 -15.58 -16.75 -21.77
N GLU A 724 -14.75 -15.73 -21.83
CA GLU A 724 -14.39 -14.92 -20.67
C GLU A 724 -15.59 -14.09 -20.17
N SER A 725 -15.72 -14.02 -18.85
CA SER A 725 -16.92 -13.45 -18.18
C SER A 725 -17.20 -12.00 -18.53
N THR A 726 -16.17 -11.21 -18.76
CA THR A 726 -16.28 -9.80 -19.13
C THR A 726 -16.90 -9.61 -20.52
N MET A 727 -16.53 -10.47 -21.48
CA MET A 727 -17.14 -10.49 -22.80
C MET A 727 -18.57 -11.01 -22.74
N ASN A 728 -18.80 -12.09 -21.95
CA ASN A 728 -20.13 -12.62 -21.75
C ASN A 728 -21.11 -11.55 -21.24
N GLU A 729 -20.68 -10.81 -20.21
CA GLU A 729 -21.46 -9.70 -19.64
C GLU A 729 -21.76 -8.61 -20.67
N TYR A 730 -20.74 -8.22 -21.45
CA TYR A 730 -20.88 -7.21 -22.49
C TYR A 730 -21.95 -7.57 -23.53
N TYR A 731 -21.93 -8.79 -24.06
CA TYR A 731 -22.89 -9.22 -25.07
C TYR A 731 -24.27 -9.51 -24.49
N ARG A 732 -24.35 -10.04 -23.27
CA ARG A 732 -25.60 -10.30 -22.56
C ARG A 732 -26.37 -9.00 -22.27
N GLN A 733 -25.68 -7.93 -21.93
CA GLN A 733 -26.32 -6.62 -21.71
C GLN A 733 -26.91 -6.01 -23.00
N ARG A 734 -26.44 -6.44 -24.18
CA ARG A 734 -26.89 -5.94 -25.48
C ARG A 734 -27.88 -6.86 -26.19
N ASN A 735 -27.95 -8.10 -25.81
CA ASN A 735 -28.84 -9.10 -26.40
C ASN A 735 -29.56 -9.89 -25.31
N CYS A 736 -30.85 -9.60 -25.15
CA CYS A 736 -31.71 -10.25 -24.14
C CYS A 736 -31.93 -11.76 -24.38
N ASN A 737 -31.56 -12.26 -25.54
CA ASN A 737 -31.66 -13.68 -25.86
C ASN A 737 -30.46 -14.50 -25.33
N LEU A 738 -29.47 -13.83 -24.74
CA LEU A 738 -28.29 -14.48 -24.19
C LEU A 738 -28.38 -14.55 -22.67
N THR A 739 -28.00 -15.68 -22.11
CA THR A 739 -27.92 -15.89 -20.67
C THR A 739 -26.61 -16.57 -20.30
N GLN A 740 -26.23 -16.47 -19.03
CA GLN A 740 -25.09 -17.17 -18.46
C GLN A 740 -25.58 -18.38 -17.67
N ILE A 741 -24.91 -19.50 -17.87
CA ILE A 741 -25.13 -20.72 -17.10
C ILE A 741 -24.09 -20.82 -15.98
N GLY A 742 -24.55 -21.07 -14.77
CA GLY A 742 -23.69 -21.32 -13.62
C GLY A 742 -22.79 -20.14 -13.22
N GLY A 743 -21.79 -20.44 -12.40
CA GLY A 743 -20.77 -19.50 -11.95
C GLY A 743 -19.54 -19.42 -12.87
N LEU A 744 -18.47 -18.82 -12.38
CA LEU A 744 -17.18 -18.78 -13.07
C LEU A 744 -16.42 -20.08 -12.83
N LEU A 745 -15.77 -20.61 -13.88
CA LEU A 745 -15.01 -21.85 -13.81
C LEU A 745 -13.61 -21.67 -13.25
N ASP A 746 -13.04 -20.48 -13.42
CA ASP A 746 -11.72 -20.10 -12.94
C ASP A 746 -11.68 -18.60 -12.61
N THR A 747 -10.51 -18.15 -12.12
CA THR A 747 -10.25 -16.73 -11.89
C THR A 747 -8.91 -16.36 -12.50
N LYS A 748 -8.93 -15.42 -13.42
CA LYS A 748 -7.77 -14.90 -14.15
C LYS A 748 -7.80 -13.38 -14.20
N GLY A 749 -6.77 -12.78 -14.76
CA GLY A 749 -6.71 -11.34 -14.99
C GLY A 749 -6.23 -10.99 -16.38
N TYR A 750 -6.64 -9.84 -16.89
CA TYR A 750 -6.02 -9.22 -18.05
C TYR A 750 -4.85 -8.35 -17.62
N GLY A 751 -3.73 -8.46 -18.32
CA GLY A 751 -2.53 -7.67 -18.10
C GLY A 751 -1.98 -7.08 -19.38
N ILE A 752 -1.18 -6.04 -19.25
CA ILE A 752 -0.39 -5.47 -20.36
C ILE A 752 0.86 -6.32 -20.48
N GLY A 753 1.08 -6.87 -21.68
CA GLY A 753 2.26 -7.68 -21.98
C GLY A 753 3.46 -6.83 -22.35
N MET A 754 4.66 -7.25 -21.93
CA MET A 754 5.94 -6.59 -22.18
C MET A 754 7.02 -7.62 -22.49
N PRO A 755 8.07 -7.27 -23.25
CA PRO A 755 9.22 -8.15 -23.46
C PRO A 755 9.95 -8.45 -22.14
N LEU A 756 10.47 -9.68 -21.97
CA LEU A 756 11.27 -10.05 -20.80
C LEU A 756 12.50 -9.14 -20.63
N GLY A 757 12.69 -8.57 -19.42
CA GLY A 757 13.80 -7.70 -19.10
C GLY A 757 15.16 -8.40 -18.96
N LYS A 758 15.20 -9.72 -18.81
CA LYS A 758 16.44 -10.49 -18.53
C LYS A 758 17.37 -10.68 -19.73
N THR A 759 16.95 -10.42 -20.96
CA THR A 759 17.75 -10.65 -22.16
C THR A 759 18.55 -9.43 -22.62
N CYS A 760 18.59 -8.35 -21.85
CA CYS A 760 19.25 -7.10 -22.22
C CYS A 760 20.69 -6.94 -21.69
N LYS A 761 21.32 -7.98 -21.15
CA LYS A 761 22.69 -7.84 -20.62
C LYS A 761 23.82 -7.90 -21.65
N THR A 762 23.55 -8.20 -22.90
CA THR A 762 24.62 -8.19 -23.90
C THR A 762 24.12 -7.62 -25.22
N THR A 763 24.74 -6.51 -25.61
CA THR A 763 24.72 -5.92 -26.94
C THR A 763 23.42 -5.25 -27.43
N LEU A 764 23.38 -3.94 -27.44
CA LEU A 764 22.54 -3.00 -28.18
C LEU A 764 21.49 -2.15 -27.46
N TRP A 765 21.33 -2.20 -26.16
CA TRP A 765 20.27 -1.40 -25.50
C TRP A 765 20.78 -0.38 -24.48
N GLY A 766 21.73 0.46 -24.88
CA GLY A 766 22.04 1.70 -24.15
C GLY A 766 20.93 2.76 -24.23
N LYS A 767 19.67 2.41 -24.54
CA LYS A 767 18.61 3.38 -24.78
C LYS A 767 17.21 3.04 -24.27
N SER A 768 16.99 2.00 -23.45
CA SER A 768 15.65 1.74 -22.98
C SER A 768 15.51 1.28 -21.52
N PRO A 769 15.87 2.14 -20.56
CA PRO A 769 15.35 2.05 -19.20
C PRO A 769 13.83 2.34 -19.14
N SER A 770 13.28 2.91 -20.22
CA SER A 770 11.93 3.48 -20.30
C SER A 770 10.78 2.49 -20.16
N ILE A 771 10.91 1.26 -20.63
CA ILE A 771 9.80 0.28 -20.59
C ILE A 771 9.59 -0.23 -19.16
N GLN A 772 10.64 -0.28 -18.41
CA GLN A 772 10.64 -0.75 -17.05
C GLN A 772 10.09 0.32 -16.08
N GLN A 773 10.31 1.61 -16.35
CA GLN A 773 9.66 2.73 -15.64
C GLN A 773 8.16 2.79 -15.92
N LEU A 774 7.75 2.47 -17.15
CA LEU A 774 6.34 2.31 -17.51
C LEU A 774 5.67 1.23 -16.67
N TYR A 775 6.38 0.13 -16.39
CA TYR A 775 5.89 -0.96 -15.53
C TYR A 775 5.61 -0.48 -14.12
N THR A 776 6.56 0.21 -13.49
CA THR A 776 6.40 0.70 -12.11
C THR A 776 5.31 1.76 -12.01
N ALA A 777 5.24 2.68 -12.96
CA ALA A 777 4.22 3.70 -13.02
C ALA A 777 2.81 3.13 -13.35
N MET A 778 2.70 2.15 -14.25
CA MET A 778 1.45 1.42 -14.50
C MET A 778 0.97 0.68 -13.27
N VAL A 779 1.87 0.02 -12.56
CA VAL A 779 1.56 -0.71 -11.32
C VAL A 779 1.06 0.23 -10.22
N MET A 780 1.68 1.41 -10.08
CA MET A 780 1.27 2.39 -9.06
C MET A 780 -0.04 3.12 -9.40
N HIS A 781 -0.25 3.53 -10.64
CA HIS A 781 -1.41 4.37 -11.01
C HIS A 781 -2.68 3.61 -11.39
N ILE A 782 -2.58 2.38 -11.92
CA ILE A 782 -3.78 1.58 -12.22
C ILE A 782 -4.55 1.24 -10.93
N ASN A 783 -3.86 1.06 -9.80
CA ASN A 783 -4.52 0.80 -8.52
C ASN A 783 -5.31 2.02 -7.97
N VAL A 784 -4.87 3.25 -8.25
CA VAL A 784 -5.53 4.47 -7.74
C VAL A 784 -6.79 4.84 -8.54
N LYS A 785 -6.81 4.60 -9.86
CA LYS A 785 -7.96 4.95 -10.72
C LYS A 785 -8.97 3.81 -10.97
N ARG A 786 -8.76 2.62 -10.41
CA ARG A 786 -9.69 1.47 -10.52
C ARG A 786 -11.12 1.81 -10.12
N VAL A 787 -11.31 2.83 -9.29
CA VAL A 787 -12.62 3.32 -8.83
C VAL A 787 -13.32 4.21 -9.86
N ARG A 788 -12.61 4.91 -10.75
CA ARG A 788 -13.21 5.85 -11.72
C ARG A 788 -13.52 5.27 -13.10
N LEU A 789 -12.71 4.34 -13.60
CA LEU A 789 -12.92 3.73 -14.94
C LEU A 789 -13.93 2.57 -14.94
N GLY A 790 -14.15 1.90 -13.81
CA GLY A 790 -15.16 0.83 -13.68
C GLY A 790 -16.62 1.32 -13.74
N PHE A 791 -16.89 2.61 -13.55
CA PHE A 791 -18.25 3.15 -13.48
C PHE A 791 -18.86 3.58 -14.83
N ASN A 792 -18.08 3.78 -15.87
CA ASN A 792 -18.63 4.13 -17.19
C ASN A 792 -19.14 2.93 -18.00
N LEU A 793 -18.87 1.70 -17.58
CA LEU A 793 -19.51 0.48 -18.13
C LEU A 793 -20.97 0.29 -17.69
N ILE A 794 -21.44 1.05 -16.69
CA ILE A 794 -22.77 0.91 -16.08
C ILE A 794 -23.83 1.81 -16.77
N ALA A 795 -23.42 2.70 -17.66
CA ALA A 795 -24.36 3.70 -18.23
C ALA A 795 -25.29 3.19 -19.35
N CYS A 796 -25.33 1.88 -19.65
CA CYS A 796 -26.23 1.30 -20.66
C CYS A 796 -27.46 0.57 -20.10
N HIS A 797 -27.87 0.86 -18.87
CA HIS A 797 -29.00 0.20 -18.19
C HIS A 797 -30.37 0.73 -18.59
N ARG A 798 -30.55 1.47 -19.69
CA ARG A 798 -31.84 2.14 -20.01
C ARG A 798 -32.60 1.63 -21.24
N HIS A 799 -32.23 0.50 -21.86
CA HIS A 799 -32.96 0.03 -23.04
C HIS A 799 -33.51 -1.40 -23.01
N CYS A 800 -33.49 -2.08 -21.90
CA CYS A 800 -34.19 -3.37 -21.74
C CYS A 800 -35.28 -3.31 -20.66
N SER A 801 -36.16 -2.33 -20.73
CA SER A 801 -37.42 -2.30 -19.95
C SER A 801 -38.57 -2.22 -20.94
N PHE A 802 -38.97 -3.36 -21.46
CA PHE A 802 -40.34 -3.64 -21.96
C PHE A 802 -40.51 -5.14 -22.04
#